data_a9ae7cd7b45e9880107ca46098355aa2
#
_entry.id   a9ae7cd7b45e9880107ca46098355aa2
#
_cell.length_a   1.000
_cell.length_b   1.000
_cell.length_c   1.000
_cell.angle_alpha   90.00
_cell.angle_beta   90.00
_cell.angle_gamma   90.00
#
_symmetry.space_group_name_H-M   'P 1'
#
loop_
_entity.id
_entity.type
_entity.pdbx_description
1 polymer ?
#
loop_
_entity_poly.entity_id
_entity_poly.type
_entity_poly.pdbx_seq_one_letter_code
_entity_poly.pdbx_strand_id
1 'polypeptide(L)'
;RSNNWCIVTPTRGEAGTVTVSITVNENESDDTRNVHLNLIAGSAQKSFTISQTPKPIVIPEGLSYSLEEPDADRPLTIYYRAASSSLLYNYQGTVYAHTGIISEGSWSYVQSEWNENTDKCKMSKLDNNVWTLTLSPSIRQWYSSEKTPVKKLGFVLRNEDGSLQTEDLFIPVTDNTYQEFVPASIKKGTLPENVAEGINIIDNSTVTLVLYDKDTDGNHKDFAHVVGDFNHWQLSNEDNCQMYRDDASGCWWITLRNLDVNKEYAFQYYVGTRNGETIRLGDAYCEKILDPDNDSYISSSTYPDNKSYPEGGKGIISVFKIQQDNYRWSVSDFKVPNPEQLVIYEMLLRDFTASNDLNGAMQKLDYLKSLGVNAIELMPVQEFDGNDSWGYNPCFFFALDKAYGTKKMYKDFIDACHKAGMAVIFDVVYNHATGSMPFAKLYWNSANNKTAPNNPYFNVDAPHPYSVFHDFNHESPLVRKFVKRNLQFLLNEYHIDGFRFDLTKGFTQAASTESSASNYDKSRIEILKDYHAAIKEVKPEAYVILEHFCDSKEEKELAEDGMHLWRNMNNAYCQTAMGWNDDSAFDGLYESIPAWIGFMESHDEERAAYKQTQWGDEALKTDLTTRMRQLEVNASFFFTVPGPKMIWQFGEMGYDVSIEENGRTGKKPLHWEYLENKDRKALHD
;
A
#
# COMPACT_ATOMS: atom_id res chain seq x y z
N ARG A 1 -63.93 -33.01 1.34
CA ARG A 1 -62.89 -32.91 0.28
C ARG A 1 -61.53 -33.10 0.94
N SER A 2 -60.77 -34.11 0.52
CA SER A 2 -59.38 -34.26 0.95
C SER A 2 -58.52 -33.13 0.35
N ASN A 3 -57.74 -32.48 1.17
CA ASN A 3 -56.66 -31.63 0.67
C ASN A 3 -55.56 -32.55 0.10
N ASN A 4 -54.85 -32.10 -0.92
CA ASN A 4 -53.84 -32.89 -1.60
C ASN A 4 -52.70 -33.45 -0.67
N TRP A 5 -52.55 -32.84 0.51
CA TRP A 5 -51.53 -33.24 1.48
C TRP A 5 -52.06 -34.03 2.68
N CYS A 6 -53.38 -34.13 2.86
CA CYS A 6 -54.02 -34.88 3.94
C CYS A 6 -55.08 -35.81 3.35
N ILE A 7 -54.82 -37.05 3.35
CA ILE A 7 -55.66 -38.11 2.77
C ILE A 7 -56.32 -38.88 3.89
N VAL A 8 -57.64 -39.01 3.79
CA VAL A 8 -58.45 -39.72 4.76
C VAL A 8 -59.08 -40.96 4.09
N THR A 9 -58.86 -42.13 4.65
CA THR A 9 -59.37 -43.39 4.09
C THR A 9 -59.87 -44.33 5.19
N PRO A 10 -61.09 -44.87 5.09
CA PRO A 10 -62.14 -44.54 4.13
C PRO A 10 -62.82 -43.22 4.46
N THR A 11 -63.42 -42.56 3.44
CA THR A 11 -64.22 -41.30 3.60
C THR A 11 -65.68 -41.56 3.98
N ARG A 12 -66.14 -42.82 3.97
CA ARG A 12 -67.45 -43.29 4.38
C ARG A 12 -67.37 -44.65 5.04
N GLY A 13 -68.23 -44.91 5.98
CA GLY A 13 -68.38 -46.19 6.64
C GLY A 13 -69.82 -46.51 6.93
N GLU A 14 -70.17 -47.79 7.23
CA GLU A 14 -71.49 -48.22 7.67
C GLU A 14 -71.63 -48.14 9.20
N ALA A 15 -72.81 -48.34 9.73
CA ALA A 15 -73.07 -48.30 11.16
C ALA A 15 -72.22 -49.31 11.90
N GLY A 16 -71.47 -48.87 12.93
CA GLY A 16 -70.54 -49.68 13.70
C GLY A 16 -69.25 -48.95 13.97
N THR A 17 -68.27 -49.71 14.33
CA THR A 17 -66.86 -49.17 14.53
C THR A 17 -66.09 -49.22 13.22
N VAL A 18 -65.63 -48.03 12.75
CA VAL A 18 -64.81 -47.92 11.54
C VAL A 18 -63.49 -47.31 11.92
N THR A 19 -62.40 -47.94 11.48
CA THR A 19 -61.06 -47.37 11.60
C THR A 19 -60.79 -46.50 10.38
N VAL A 20 -60.42 -45.23 10.64
CA VAL A 20 -60.10 -44.24 9.59
C VAL A 20 -58.62 -43.98 9.68
N SER A 21 -57.91 -44.18 8.57
CA SER A 21 -56.49 -43.84 8.44
C SER A 21 -56.36 -42.42 7.87
N ILE A 22 -55.50 -41.61 8.47
CA ILE A 22 -55.14 -40.30 8.00
C ILE A 22 -53.68 -40.28 7.63
N THR A 23 -53.37 -40.05 6.38
CA THR A 23 -52.04 -39.92 5.86
C THR A 23 -51.74 -38.49 5.51
N VAL A 24 -50.63 -37.93 5.96
CA VAL A 24 -50.19 -36.55 5.64
C VAL A 24 -48.87 -36.64 4.89
N ASN A 25 -48.78 -35.89 3.77
CA ASN A 25 -47.55 -35.71 3.03
C ASN A 25 -46.64 -34.69 3.76
N GLU A 26 -45.33 -34.69 3.49
CA GLU A 26 -44.40 -33.70 4.04
C GLU A 26 -44.88 -32.27 3.74
N ASN A 27 -44.65 -31.34 4.69
CA ASN A 27 -44.95 -29.94 4.50
C ASN A 27 -43.69 -29.26 3.94
N GLU A 28 -43.67 -29.04 2.66
CA GLU A 28 -42.56 -28.35 1.96
C GLU A 28 -42.72 -26.83 1.96
N SER A 29 -43.77 -26.27 2.58
CA SER A 29 -43.95 -24.82 2.73
C SER A 29 -43.30 -24.31 4.01
N ASP A 30 -42.97 -23.02 4.05
CA ASP A 30 -42.43 -22.35 5.21
C ASP A 30 -43.42 -22.05 6.31
N ASP A 31 -44.72 -22.33 6.05
CA ASP A 31 -45.81 -22.06 6.97
C ASP A 31 -46.43 -23.33 7.54
N THR A 32 -46.95 -23.22 8.76
CA THR A 32 -47.79 -24.26 9.34
C THR A 32 -49.10 -24.35 8.56
N ARG A 33 -49.39 -25.55 8.08
CA ARG A 33 -50.63 -25.80 7.36
C ARG A 33 -51.64 -26.56 8.23
N ASN A 34 -52.89 -26.24 8.05
CA ASN A 34 -53.98 -26.78 8.84
C ASN A 34 -55.09 -27.38 7.95
N VAL A 35 -55.68 -28.48 8.39
CA VAL A 35 -56.89 -29.03 7.78
C VAL A 35 -57.90 -29.37 8.86
N HIS A 36 -59.14 -29.00 8.63
CA HIS A 36 -60.26 -29.30 9.49
C HIS A 36 -61.00 -30.53 8.94
N LEU A 37 -61.09 -31.55 9.76
CA LEU A 37 -61.80 -32.79 9.43
C LEU A 37 -63.10 -32.85 10.24
N ASN A 38 -64.19 -33.17 9.57
CA ASN A 38 -65.49 -33.34 10.19
C ASN A 38 -65.99 -34.78 10.06
N LEU A 39 -66.29 -35.39 11.17
CA LEU A 39 -66.96 -36.68 11.24
C LEU A 39 -68.45 -36.46 11.46
N ILE A 40 -69.26 -37.00 10.57
CA ILE A 40 -70.76 -36.84 10.60
C ILE A 40 -71.31 -38.26 10.64
N ALA A 41 -72.16 -38.51 11.66
CA ALA A 41 -72.90 -39.77 11.81
C ALA A 41 -74.37 -39.40 12.16
N GLY A 42 -75.22 -39.41 11.18
CA GLY A 42 -76.63 -38.95 11.34
C GLY A 42 -76.68 -37.48 11.76
N SER A 43 -77.26 -37.19 12.92
CA SER A 43 -77.25 -35.84 13.49
C SER A 43 -76.09 -35.52 14.36
N ALA A 44 -75.11 -36.45 14.62
CA ALA A 44 -73.95 -36.24 15.42
C ALA A 44 -72.77 -35.78 14.52
N GLN A 45 -72.09 -34.73 14.96
CA GLN A 45 -70.90 -34.22 14.29
C GLN A 45 -69.80 -33.97 15.28
N LYS A 46 -68.57 -34.36 14.90
CA LYS A 46 -67.34 -34.01 15.63
C LYS A 46 -66.29 -33.53 14.67
N SER A 47 -65.67 -32.42 15.01
CA SER A 47 -64.61 -31.78 14.22
C SER A 47 -63.27 -31.87 14.96
N PHE A 48 -62.17 -32.04 14.23
CA PHE A 48 -60.84 -31.89 14.72
C PHE A 48 -59.92 -31.32 13.66
N THR A 49 -58.81 -30.69 14.08
CA THR A 49 -57.88 -30.04 13.21
C THR A 49 -56.56 -30.84 13.22
N ILE A 50 -55.99 -31.06 12.05
CA ILE A 50 -54.63 -31.56 11.90
C ILE A 50 -53.78 -30.35 11.52
N SER A 51 -52.74 -30.08 12.33
CA SER A 51 -51.74 -29.03 12.08
C SER A 51 -50.43 -29.70 11.76
N GLN A 52 -49.76 -29.24 10.71
CA GLN A 52 -48.45 -29.72 10.34
C GLN A 52 -47.49 -28.53 10.19
N THR A 53 -46.46 -28.51 11.03
CA THR A 53 -45.40 -27.51 10.97
C THR A 53 -44.53 -27.70 9.72
N PRO A 54 -43.78 -26.67 9.27
CA PRO A 54 -42.79 -26.81 8.23
C PRO A 54 -41.80 -27.94 8.55
N LYS A 55 -41.19 -28.51 7.52
CA LYS A 55 -40.07 -29.43 7.70
C LYS A 55 -38.96 -28.65 8.37
N PRO A 56 -38.31 -29.17 9.43
CA PRO A 56 -37.17 -28.49 10.03
C PRO A 56 -36.07 -28.26 9.00
N ILE A 57 -35.65 -27.01 8.84
CA ILE A 57 -34.48 -26.69 7.99
C ILE A 57 -33.23 -27.28 8.66
N VAL A 58 -32.61 -28.25 8.01
CA VAL A 58 -31.32 -28.78 8.45
C VAL A 58 -30.24 -27.84 7.92
N ILE A 59 -29.70 -27.00 8.81
CA ILE A 59 -28.62 -26.09 8.47
C ILE A 59 -27.29 -26.86 8.63
N PRO A 60 -26.53 -27.08 7.53
CA PRO A 60 -25.24 -27.74 7.60
C PRO A 60 -24.21 -26.87 8.33
N GLU A 61 -23.11 -27.50 8.75
CA GLU A 61 -21.97 -26.80 9.33
C GLU A 61 -21.31 -25.87 8.28
N GLY A 62 -20.86 -24.69 8.70
CA GLY A 62 -20.34 -23.64 7.83
C GLY A 62 -21.41 -22.73 7.26
N LEU A 63 -21.09 -22.11 6.13
CA LEU A 63 -21.99 -21.18 5.42
C LEU A 63 -22.96 -21.96 4.53
N SER A 64 -24.24 -21.62 4.62
CA SER A 64 -25.29 -22.11 3.74
C SER A 64 -26.32 -21.01 3.47
N TYR A 65 -27.19 -21.22 2.50
CA TYR A 65 -28.15 -20.18 2.09
C TYR A 65 -29.42 -20.78 1.50
N SER A 66 -30.47 -19.97 1.46
CA SER A 66 -31.86 -20.37 1.16
C SER A 66 -32.12 -20.75 -0.30
N LEU A 67 -31.27 -20.40 -1.24
CA LEU A 67 -31.42 -20.68 -2.67
C LEU A 67 -30.27 -21.55 -3.13
N GLU A 68 -30.53 -22.61 -3.87
CA GLU A 68 -29.50 -23.46 -4.46
C GLU A 68 -28.64 -22.68 -5.45
N GLU A 69 -29.27 -21.80 -6.23
CA GLU A 69 -28.62 -20.83 -7.13
C GLU A 69 -29.05 -19.42 -6.73
N PRO A 70 -28.24 -18.72 -5.92
CA PRO A 70 -28.53 -17.32 -5.58
C PRO A 70 -28.57 -16.43 -6.82
N ASP A 71 -29.56 -15.55 -6.88
CA ASP A 71 -29.81 -14.62 -7.98
C ASP A 71 -29.76 -13.18 -7.47
N ALA A 72 -29.03 -12.31 -8.17
CA ALA A 72 -28.80 -10.92 -7.76
C ALA A 72 -30.09 -10.12 -7.53
N ASP A 73 -31.15 -10.43 -8.26
CA ASP A 73 -32.41 -9.72 -8.22
C ASP A 73 -33.47 -10.40 -7.34
N ARG A 74 -33.05 -11.40 -6.54
CA ARG A 74 -33.89 -12.10 -5.57
C ARG A 74 -33.37 -11.93 -4.14
N PRO A 75 -34.25 -12.05 -3.12
CA PRO A 75 -33.80 -12.07 -1.72
C PRO A 75 -33.03 -13.36 -1.43
N LEU A 76 -32.05 -13.27 -0.51
CA LEU A 76 -31.25 -14.40 -0.06
C LEU A 76 -31.17 -14.42 1.46
N THR A 77 -31.50 -15.54 2.09
CA THR A 77 -31.24 -15.75 3.51
C THR A 77 -29.99 -16.60 3.68
N ILE A 78 -29.07 -16.12 4.47
CA ILE A 78 -27.76 -16.73 4.75
C ILE A 78 -27.84 -17.36 6.14
N TYR A 79 -27.28 -18.54 6.28
CA TYR A 79 -27.13 -19.28 7.54
C TYR A 79 -25.69 -19.60 7.76
N TYR A 80 -25.25 -19.46 9.00
CA TYR A 80 -23.92 -19.91 9.42
C TYR A 80 -24.05 -20.77 10.67
N ARG A 81 -23.61 -22.02 10.57
CA ARG A 81 -23.45 -22.92 11.73
C ARG A 81 -21.98 -23.06 12.05
N ALA A 82 -21.59 -22.56 13.22
CA ALA A 82 -20.20 -22.66 13.66
C ALA A 82 -19.78 -24.10 13.92
N ALA A 83 -18.71 -24.52 13.25
CA ALA A 83 -18.02 -25.78 13.53
C ALA A 83 -17.34 -25.70 14.90
N SER A 84 -17.05 -26.85 15.52
CA SER A 84 -16.36 -26.90 16.81
C SER A 84 -14.95 -26.30 16.77
N SER A 85 -14.36 -26.18 15.58
CA SER A 85 -13.07 -25.51 15.33
C SER A 85 -13.19 -24.00 15.12
N SER A 86 -14.39 -23.47 14.93
CA SER A 86 -14.60 -22.04 14.71
C SER A 86 -14.43 -21.23 16.00
N LEU A 87 -13.82 -20.05 15.89
CA LEU A 87 -13.71 -19.09 17.01
C LEU A 87 -15.07 -18.60 17.51
N LEU A 88 -16.12 -18.72 16.69
CA LEU A 88 -17.49 -18.37 17.06
C LEU A 88 -18.27 -19.54 17.70
N TYR A 89 -17.65 -20.72 17.85
CA TYR A 89 -18.31 -21.87 18.50
C TYR A 89 -18.62 -21.57 19.97
N ASN A 90 -19.87 -21.84 20.37
CA ASN A 90 -20.39 -21.52 21.70
C ASN A 90 -20.38 -20.02 22.08
N TYR A 91 -20.16 -19.12 21.12
CA TYR A 91 -20.25 -17.68 21.38
C TYR A 91 -21.69 -17.26 21.66
N GLN A 92 -21.90 -16.49 22.74
CA GLN A 92 -23.23 -16.08 23.19
C GLN A 92 -23.57 -14.62 22.87
N GLY A 93 -22.58 -13.85 22.44
CA GLY A 93 -22.76 -12.44 22.09
C GLY A 93 -23.29 -12.21 20.68
N THR A 94 -23.29 -10.98 20.26
CA THR A 94 -23.76 -10.56 18.95
C THR A 94 -22.73 -10.85 17.86
N VAL A 95 -23.18 -11.33 16.71
CA VAL A 95 -22.36 -11.55 15.51
C VAL A 95 -22.77 -10.57 14.42
N TYR A 96 -21.80 -9.99 13.75
CA TYR A 96 -21.96 -9.07 12.62
C TYR A 96 -21.31 -9.64 11.37
N ALA A 97 -21.94 -9.40 10.22
CA ALA A 97 -21.39 -9.75 8.93
C ALA A 97 -20.64 -8.55 8.33
N HIS A 98 -19.31 -8.60 8.31
CA HIS A 98 -18.55 -7.73 7.42
C HIS A 98 -18.70 -8.29 6.01
N THR A 99 -19.34 -7.57 5.12
CA THR A 99 -19.77 -8.13 3.84
C THR A 99 -19.76 -7.12 2.70
N GLY A 100 -19.45 -7.59 1.50
CA GLY A 100 -19.39 -6.82 0.27
C GLY A 100 -19.58 -7.70 -0.97
N ILE A 101 -19.58 -7.05 -2.13
CA ILE A 101 -19.55 -7.72 -3.43
C ILE A 101 -18.10 -7.91 -3.82
N ILE A 102 -17.76 -9.13 -4.26
CA ILE A 102 -16.44 -9.42 -4.82
C ILE A 102 -16.49 -9.21 -6.33
N SER A 103 -15.68 -8.28 -6.81
CA SER A 103 -15.60 -7.96 -8.22
C SER A 103 -14.13 -7.83 -8.61
N GLU A 104 -13.72 -8.58 -9.62
CA GLU A 104 -12.32 -8.63 -10.10
C GLU A 104 -11.32 -8.94 -8.96
N GLY A 105 -11.72 -9.80 -8.02
CA GLY A 105 -10.89 -10.20 -6.88
C GLY A 105 -10.84 -9.22 -5.70
N SER A 106 -11.50 -8.08 -5.82
CA SER A 106 -11.53 -7.05 -4.77
C SER A 106 -12.91 -6.90 -4.13
N TRP A 107 -12.93 -6.48 -2.87
CA TRP A 107 -14.14 -6.14 -2.14
C TRP A 107 -14.68 -4.79 -2.59
N SER A 108 -15.95 -4.71 -2.90
CA SER A 108 -16.69 -3.49 -3.23
C SER A 108 -18.06 -3.47 -2.57
N TYR A 109 -18.68 -2.30 -2.47
CA TYR A 109 -19.96 -2.16 -1.79
C TYR A 109 -19.97 -2.77 -0.38
N VAL A 110 -18.88 -2.62 0.34
CA VAL A 110 -18.76 -3.06 1.74
C VAL A 110 -19.76 -2.27 2.58
N GLN A 111 -20.57 -2.96 3.37
CA GLN A 111 -21.75 -2.37 4.01
C GLN A 111 -21.49 -1.70 5.36
N SER A 112 -20.33 -1.90 5.93
CA SER A 112 -19.87 -1.23 7.16
C SER A 112 -18.35 -1.28 7.23
N GLU A 113 -17.74 -0.28 7.86
CA GLU A 113 -16.31 -0.34 8.20
C GLU A 113 -16.02 -1.49 9.17
N TRP A 114 -14.79 -1.96 9.21
CA TRP A 114 -14.42 -3.13 10.03
C TRP A 114 -14.80 -2.99 11.50
N ASN A 115 -14.66 -1.79 12.05
CA ASN A 115 -14.94 -1.52 13.47
C ASN A 115 -16.35 -0.97 13.73
N GLU A 116 -17.22 -0.97 12.70
CA GLU A 116 -18.55 -0.43 12.77
C GLU A 116 -19.60 -1.55 12.90
N ASN A 117 -20.44 -1.46 13.95
CA ASN A 117 -21.50 -2.44 14.22
C ASN A 117 -22.85 -1.86 13.82
N THR A 118 -23.24 -2.05 12.55
CA THR A 118 -24.52 -1.56 12.02
C THR A 118 -25.64 -2.58 12.22
N ASP A 119 -26.86 -2.09 12.42
CA ASP A 119 -28.04 -2.97 12.52
C ASP A 119 -28.30 -3.76 11.22
N LYS A 120 -27.92 -3.19 10.07
CA LYS A 120 -28.02 -3.83 8.75
C LYS A 120 -27.19 -5.11 8.66
N CYS A 121 -26.01 -5.10 9.26
CA CYS A 121 -25.05 -6.22 9.22
C CYS A 121 -25.15 -7.14 10.44
N LYS A 122 -26.04 -6.81 11.38
CA LYS A 122 -26.25 -7.62 12.58
C LYS A 122 -26.95 -8.92 12.23
N MET A 123 -26.36 -10.04 12.61
CA MET A 123 -26.97 -11.36 12.41
C MET A 123 -27.94 -11.71 13.55
N SER A 124 -29.02 -12.37 13.21
CA SER A 124 -29.97 -12.91 14.18
C SER A 124 -29.53 -14.30 14.61
N LYS A 125 -29.52 -14.56 15.91
CA LYS A 125 -29.23 -15.89 16.44
C LYS A 125 -30.45 -16.76 16.28
N LEU A 126 -30.35 -17.83 15.51
CA LEU A 126 -31.45 -18.76 15.23
C LEU A 126 -31.48 -19.92 16.22
N ASP A 127 -30.30 -20.43 16.57
CA ASP A 127 -30.10 -21.54 17.51
C ASP A 127 -28.71 -21.45 18.13
N ASN A 128 -28.35 -22.37 19.04
CA ASN A 128 -27.00 -22.43 19.54
C ASN A 128 -26.02 -22.70 18.38
N ASN A 129 -24.98 -21.87 18.26
CA ASN A 129 -24.02 -21.91 17.17
C ASN A 129 -24.56 -21.63 15.77
N VAL A 130 -25.80 -21.10 15.64
CA VAL A 130 -26.43 -20.82 14.34
C VAL A 130 -26.88 -19.37 14.27
N TRP A 131 -26.42 -18.66 13.25
CA TRP A 131 -26.79 -17.28 12.95
C TRP A 131 -27.36 -17.15 11.53
N THR A 132 -28.20 -16.15 11.30
CA THR A 132 -28.83 -15.88 10.01
C THR A 132 -28.87 -14.40 9.69
N LEU A 133 -28.79 -14.09 8.41
CA LEU A 133 -28.96 -12.74 7.85
C LEU A 133 -29.74 -12.82 6.54
N THR A 134 -30.77 -11.97 6.39
CA THR A 134 -31.56 -11.93 5.16
C THR A 134 -31.23 -10.69 4.36
N LEU A 135 -30.80 -10.88 3.13
CA LEU A 135 -30.57 -9.83 2.14
C LEU A 135 -31.87 -9.61 1.36
N SER A 136 -32.60 -8.56 1.70
CA SER A 136 -33.90 -8.26 1.08
C SER A 136 -34.06 -6.77 0.78
N PRO A 137 -34.90 -6.36 -0.20
CA PRO A 137 -35.80 -7.16 -1.03
C PRO A 137 -35.12 -7.98 -2.13
N SER A 138 -33.86 -7.67 -2.49
CA SER A 138 -33.02 -8.47 -3.34
C SER A 138 -31.54 -8.29 -2.91
N ILE A 139 -30.64 -9.18 -3.34
CA ILE A 139 -29.20 -9.03 -3.10
C ILE A 139 -28.72 -7.68 -3.62
N ARG A 140 -29.02 -7.36 -4.88
CA ARG A 140 -28.63 -6.10 -5.53
C ARG A 140 -29.06 -4.86 -4.73
N GLN A 141 -30.32 -4.80 -4.35
CA GLN A 141 -30.86 -3.66 -3.60
C GLN A 141 -30.29 -3.58 -2.18
N TRP A 142 -30.07 -4.72 -1.55
CA TRP A 142 -29.48 -4.74 -0.22
C TRP A 142 -28.06 -4.16 -0.20
N TYR A 143 -27.24 -4.41 -1.25
CA TYR A 143 -25.91 -3.81 -1.40
C TYR A 143 -25.93 -2.43 -2.05
N SER A 144 -27.07 -1.93 -2.53
CA SER A 144 -27.18 -0.67 -3.30
C SER A 144 -26.31 -0.66 -4.55
N SER A 145 -26.31 -1.79 -5.27
CA SER A 145 -25.39 -2.05 -6.41
C SER A 145 -26.11 -2.05 -7.76
N GLU A 146 -27.02 -1.09 -7.98
CA GLU A 146 -27.86 -1.05 -9.19
C GLU A 146 -27.09 -0.95 -10.50
N LYS A 147 -25.82 -0.49 -10.45
CA LYS A 147 -24.98 -0.25 -11.62
C LYS A 147 -23.82 -1.24 -11.78
N THR A 148 -23.72 -2.23 -10.92
CA THR A 148 -22.57 -3.16 -10.87
C THR A 148 -23.03 -4.61 -10.92
N PRO A 149 -22.36 -5.50 -11.70
CA PRO A 149 -22.62 -6.93 -11.66
C PRO A 149 -22.41 -7.51 -10.26
N VAL A 150 -23.36 -8.36 -9.82
CA VAL A 150 -23.26 -9.07 -8.54
C VAL A 150 -23.06 -10.55 -8.82
N LYS A 151 -21.82 -11.00 -8.90
CA LYS A 151 -21.50 -12.40 -9.24
C LYS A 151 -20.94 -13.20 -8.07
N LYS A 152 -20.47 -12.53 -7.02
CA LYS A 152 -19.92 -13.18 -5.84
C LYS A 152 -20.04 -12.26 -4.64
N LEU A 153 -20.51 -12.81 -3.52
CA LEU A 153 -20.54 -12.10 -2.24
C LEU A 153 -19.40 -12.60 -1.36
N GLY A 154 -18.82 -11.71 -0.58
CA GLY A 154 -17.83 -12.01 0.45
C GLY A 154 -18.38 -11.71 1.84
N PHE A 155 -18.00 -12.55 2.81
CA PHE A 155 -18.37 -12.40 4.22
C PHE A 155 -17.22 -12.73 5.12
N VAL A 156 -17.04 -11.92 6.16
CA VAL A 156 -16.33 -12.30 7.39
C VAL A 156 -17.30 -12.11 8.54
N LEU A 157 -17.63 -13.17 9.26
CA LEU A 157 -18.52 -13.10 10.41
C LEU A 157 -17.67 -12.87 11.65
N ARG A 158 -17.99 -11.87 12.44
CA ARG A 158 -17.19 -11.44 13.57
C ARG A 158 -18.04 -11.07 14.79
N ASN A 159 -17.48 -11.10 15.97
CA ASN A 159 -18.06 -10.51 17.16
C ASN A 159 -17.95 -8.98 17.15
N GLU A 160 -18.44 -8.32 18.19
CA GLU A 160 -18.55 -6.86 18.29
C GLU A 160 -17.21 -6.12 18.14
N ASP A 161 -16.13 -6.67 18.68
CA ASP A 161 -14.78 -6.07 18.66
C ASP A 161 -13.84 -6.69 17.61
N GLY A 162 -14.31 -7.66 16.83
CA GLY A 162 -13.50 -8.34 15.81
C GLY A 162 -12.46 -9.32 16.34
N SER A 163 -12.41 -9.57 17.64
CA SER A 163 -11.45 -10.53 18.23
C SER A 163 -11.76 -11.98 17.90
N LEU A 164 -13.01 -12.30 17.60
CA LEU A 164 -13.49 -13.61 17.15
C LEU A 164 -14.09 -13.44 15.76
N GLN A 165 -13.54 -14.11 14.78
CA GLN A 165 -13.99 -14.01 13.39
C GLN A 165 -13.82 -15.31 12.62
N THR A 166 -14.54 -15.43 11.51
CA THR A 166 -14.36 -16.50 10.52
C THR A 166 -13.21 -16.15 9.57
N GLU A 167 -12.78 -17.13 8.80
CA GLU A 167 -12.09 -16.89 7.53
C GLU A 167 -13.02 -16.19 6.52
N ASP A 168 -12.50 -15.83 5.35
CA ASP A 168 -13.28 -15.30 4.25
C ASP A 168 -14.24 -16.36 3.71
N LEU A 169 -15.53 -16.04 3.69
CA LEU A 169 -16.58 -16.91 3.20
C LEU A 169 -17.17 -16.30 1.93
N PHE A 170 -17.47 -17.14 0.93
CA PHE A 170 -17.94 -16.66 -0.36
C PHE A 170 -19.23 -17.37 -0.82
N ILE A 171 -20.11 -16.59 -1.48
CA ILE A 171 -21.34 -17.09 -2.11
C ILE A 171 -21.31 -16.70 -3.60
N PRO A 172 -21.34 -17.66 -4.54
CA PRO A 172 -21.54 -17.35 -5.95
C PRO A 172 -22.98 -16.86 -6.19
N VAL A 173 -23.14 -15.89 -7.08
CA VAL A 173 -24.43 -15.29 -7.43
C VAL A 173 -24.59 -15.24 -8.94
N THR A 174 -25.74 -15.64 -9.44
CA THR A 174 -26.13 -15.46 -10.84
C THR A 174 -26.67 -14.04 -11.03
N ASP A 175 -26.13 -13.31 -12.02
CA ASP A 175 -26.62 -11.99 -12.39
C ASP A 175 -26.89 -11.95 -13.90
N ASN A 176 -28.16 -11.98 -14.26
CA ASN A 176 -28.63 -11.96 -15.65
C ASN A 176 -28.91 -10.55 -16.17
N THR A 177 -28.80 -9.54 -15.30
CA THR A 177 -29.09 -8.14 -15.66
C THR A 177 -27.91 -7.49 -16.38
N TYR A 178 -26.69 -7.95 -16.08
CA TYR A 178 -25.45 -7.42 -16.65
C TYR A 178 -24.79 -8.47 -17.54
N GLN A 179 -24.50 -8.07 -18.77
CA GLN A 179 -23.66 -8.88 -19.66
C GLN A 179 -22.19 -8.72 -19.25
N GLU A 180 -21.48 -9.83 -19.17
CA GLU A 180 -20.05 -9.84 -18.94
C GLU A 180 -19.32 -9.19 -20.13
N PHE A 181 -18.38 -8.27 -19.84
CA PHE A 181 -17.55 -7.70 -20.87
C PHE A 181 -16.65 -8.77 -21.48
N VAL A 182 -16.68 -8.91 -22.80
CA VAL A 182 -15.81 -9.83 -23.54
C VAL A 182 -14.84 -9.01 -24.37
N PRO A 183 -13.53 -9.08 -24.07
CA PRO A 183 -12.52 -8.42 -24.88
C PRO A 183 -12.56 -8.89 -26.34
N ALA A 184 -12.54 -7.95 -27.28
CA ALA A 184 -12.42 -8.26 -28.71
C ALA A 184 -11.02 -8.80 -29.05
N SER A 185 -10.83 -9.24 -30.26
CA SER A 185 -9.51 -9.61 -30.81
C SER A 185 -8.56 -8.40 -30.75
N ILE A 186 -7.27 -8.70 -30.66
CA ILE A 186 -6.22 -7.68 -30.57
C ILE A 186 -6.21 -6.82 -31.83
N LYS A 187 -6.26 -5.51 -31.65
CA LYS A 187 -5.98 -4.53 -32.71
C LYS A 187 -4.47 -4.33 -32.80
N LYS A 188 -3.88 -4.60 -33.95
CA LYS A 188 -2.45 -4.31 -34.19
C LYS A 188 -2.28 -2.89 -34.70
N GLY A 189 -1.25 -2.22 -34.23
CA GLY A 189 -0.91 -0.85 -34.64
C GLY A 189 0.48 -0.45 -34.17
N THR A 190 1.24 0.20 -35.04
CA THR A 190 2.59 0.68 -34.73
C THR A 190 2.51 1.78 -33.68
N LEU A 191 3.38 1.68 -32.67
CA LEU A 191 3.52 2.71 -31.64
C LEU A 191 3.80 4.06 -32.28
N PRO A 192 3.06 5.14 -31.94
CA PRO A 192 3.34 6.48 -32.46
C PRO A 192 4.78 6.93 -32.18
N GLU A 193 5.31 7.75 -33.05
CA GLU A 193 6.63 8.35 -32.84
C GLU A 193 6.65 9.30 -31.64
N ASN A 194 7.82 9.42 -31.02
CA ASN A 194 8.07 10.34 -29.89
C ASN A 194 7.23 10.10 -28.64
N VAL A 195 6.77 8.87 -28.43
CA VAL A 195 6.12 8.46 -27.17
C VAL A 195 7.00 7.46 -26.42
N ALA A 196 6.89 7.49 -25.10
CA ALA A 196 7.55 6.56 -24.20
C ALA A 196 6.50 5.81 -23.35
N GLU A 197 6.91 4.74 -22.67
CA GLU A 197 6.05 4.09 -21.68
C GLU A 197 5.49 5.10 -20.70
N GLY A 198 4.22 4.93 -20.34
CA GLY A 198 3.51 5.82 -19.43
C GLY A 198 2.58 6.79 -20.12
N ILE A 199 2.51 8.00 -19.61
CA ILE A 199 1.56 9.04 -20.00
C ILE A 199 2.29 10.07 -20.87
N ASN A 200 1.83 10.24 -22.12
CA ASN A 200 2.43 11.16 -23.08
C ASN A 200 1.42 12.25 -23.45
N ILE A 201 1.68 13.48 -23.04
CA ILE A 201 0.89 14.64 -23.44
C ILE A 201 1.32 15.05 -24.84
N ILE A 202 0.43 14.92 -25.80
CA ILE A 202 0.71 15.21 -27.22
C ILE A 202 0.41 16.67 -27.54
N ASP A 203 -0.76 17.15 -27.09
CA ASP A 203 -1.20 18.53 -27.23
C ASP A 203 -2.22 18.88 -26.12
N ASN A 204 -2.87 20.02 -26.22
CA ASN A 204 -3.80 20.54 -25.21
C ASN A 204 -5.09 19.69 -25.05
N SER A 205 -5.31 18.67 -25.89
CA SER A 205 -6.52 17.84 -25.82
C SER A 205 -6.26 16.36 -26.09
N THR A 206 -4.99 15.97 -26.24
CA THR A 206 -4.61 14.64 -26.69
C THR A 206 -3.53 14.03 -25.78
N VAL A 207 -3.76 12.81 -25.32
CA VAL A 207 -2.82 12.03 -24.51
C VAL A 207 -2.68 10.64 -25.11
N THR A 208 -1.46 10.12 -25.21
CA THR A 208 -1.18 8.74 -25.56
C THR A 208 -0.68 7.99 -24.31
N LEU A 209 -1.38 6.91 -23.98
CA LEU A 209 -1.01 6.00 -22.89
C LEU A 209 -0.28 4.79 -23.48
N VAL A 210 0.84 4.42 -22.88
CA VAL A 210 1.69 3.33 -23.35
C VAL A 210 2.03 2.39 -22.21
N LEU A 211 1.71 1.11 -22.36
CA LEU A 211 2.00 0.05 -21.41
C LEU A 211 2.89 -0.99 -22.06
N TYR A 212 4.11 -1.16 -21.57
CA TYR A 212 4.99 -2.25 -21.98
C TYR A 212 4.52 -3.57 -21.36
N ASP A 213 4.39 -4.60 -22.16
CA ASP A 213 3.94 -5.93 -21.74
C ASP A 213 4.67 -7.00 -22.55
N LYS A 214 5.75 -7.50 -21.97
CA LYS A 214 6.49 -8.65 -22.46
C LYS A 214 7.17 -9.31 -21.29
N ASP A 215 6.80 -10.55 -21.02
CA ASP A 215 7.38 -11.33 -19.93
C ASP A 215 8.77 -11.92 -20.31
N THR A 216 9.41 -12.63 -19.41
CA THR A 216 10.73 -13.24 -19.66
C THR A 216 10.72 -14.31 -20.75
N ASP A 217 9.56 -14.90 -21.03
CA ASP A 217 9.38 -15.90 -22.10
C ASP A 217 9.00 -15.28 -23.45
N GLY A 218 8.86 -13.95 -23.49
CA GLY A 218 8.49 -13.19 -24.66
C GLY A 218 6.99 -13.11 -24.92
N ASN A 219 6.15 -13.54 -23.99
CA ASN A 219 4.70 -13.49 -24.09
C ASN A 219 4.13 -12.17 -23.61
N HIS A 220 2.91 -11.87 -24.04
CA HIS A 220 2.13 -10.72 -23.60
C HIS A 220 0.71 -11.13 -23.21
N LYS A 221 -0.04 -10.24 -22.57
CA LYS A 221 -1.46 -10.44 -22.25
C LYS A 221 -2.30 -10.60 -23.51
N ASP A 222 -3.46 -11.23 -23.40
CA ASP A 222 -4.37 -11.47 -24.53
C ASP A 222 -5.20 -10.25 -24.89
N PHE A 223 -5.32 -9.29 -23.98
CA PHE A 223 -6.02 -8.02 -24.17
C PHE A 223 -5.51 -6.95 -23.23
N ALA A 224 -5.64 -5.71 -23.67
CA ALA A 224 -5.43 -4.52 -22.86
C ALA A 224 -6.44 -3.44 -23.21
N HIS A 225 -7.06 -2.87 -22.18
CA HIS A 225 -8.03 -1.79 -22.26
C HIS A 225 -7.68 -0.72 -21.23
N VAL A 226 -8.24 0.48 -21.39
CA VAL A 226 -8.16 1.53 -20.39
C VAL A 226 -9.56 1.91 -19.92
N VAL A 227 -9.72 2.11 -18.63
CA VAL A 227 -10.94 2.67 -18.04
C VAL A 227 -10.59 3.89 -17.24
N GLY A 228 -11.40 4.93 -17.35
CA GLY A 228 -11.14 6.17 -16.67
C GLY A 228 -12.25 7.20 -16.86
N ASP A 229 -12.00 8.40 -16.36
CA ASP A 229 -12.94 9.51 -16.46
C ASP A 229 -13.30 9.87 -17.92
N PHE A 230 -12.41 9.55 -18.86
CA PHE A 230 -12.58 9.84 -20.29
C PHE A 230 -13.56 8.90 -21.00
N ASN A 231 -13.94 7.78 -20.39
CA ASN A 231 -14.94 6.84 -20.91
C ASN A 231 -15.94 6.39 -19.85
N HIS A 232 -16.15 7.21 -18.82
CA HIS A 232 -17.09 6.97 -17.72
C HIS A 232 -16.84 5.63 -16.99
N TRP A 233 -15.60 5.17 -16.95
CA TRP A 233 -15.17 3.91 -16.33
C TRP A 233 -15.85 2.66 -16.90
N GLN A 234 -16.32 2.74 -18.14
CA GLN A 234 -17.00 1.63 -18.81
C GLN A 234 -16.06 0.88 -19.71
N LEU A 235 -15.94 -0.42 -19.50
CA LEU A 235 -15.24 -1.33 -20.40
C LEU A 235 -16.02 -1.47 -21.71
N SER A 236 -15.32 -1.30 -22.82
CA SER A 236 -15.84 -1.48 -24.17
C SER A 236 -14.71 -1.88 -25.13
N ASN A 237 -15.06 -2.26 -26.36
CA ASN A 237 -14.08 -2.48 -27.42
C ASN A 237 -13.99 -1.28 -28.38
N GLU A 238 -14.44 -0.11 -27.91
CA GLU A 238 -14.39 1.14 -28.67
C GLU A 238 -12.98 1.77 -28.62
N ASP A 239 -12.75 2.75 -29.50
CA ASP A 239 -11.45 3.39 -29.69
C ASP A 239 -10.96 4.22 -28.48
N ASN A 240 -11.83 4.54 -27.55
CA ASN A 240 -11.47 5.22 -26.30
C ASN A 240 -11.23 4.27 -25.11
N CYS A 241 -11.21 2.97 -25.38
CA CYS A 241 -11.05 1.95 -24.33
C CYS A 241 -10.08 0.84 -24.76
N GLN A 242 -10.27 0.21 -25.94
CA GLN A 242 -9.40 -0.86 -26.41
C GLN A 242 -8.06 -0.31 -26.90
N MET A 243 -6.96 -0.85 -26.37
CA MET A 243 -5.60 -0.47 -26.77
C MET A 243 -5.16 -1.22 -28.02
N TYR A 244 -4.26 -0.61 -28.80
CA TYR A 244 -3.52 -1.26 -29.87
C TYR A 244 -2.31 -2.02 -29.32
N ARG A 245 -1.92 -3.09 -30.01
CA ARG A 245 -0.69 -3.81 -29.73
C ARG A 245 0.34 -3.56 -30.85
N ASP A 246 1.52 -3.11 -30.46
CA ASP A 246 2.72 -3.08 -31.29
C ASP A 246 3.69 -4.18 -30.84
N ASP A 247 3.79 -5.25 -31.61
CA ASP A 247 4.66 -6.38 -31.27
C ASP A 247 6.14 -6.01 -31.36
N ALA A 248 6.50 -5.05 -32.22
CA ALA A 248 7.90 -4.63 -32.39
C ALA A 248 8.44 -3.92 -31.14
N SER A 249 7.65 -3.04 -30.54
CA SER A 249 8.03 -2.34 -29.30
C SER A 249 7.70 -3.14 -28.04
N GLY A 250 6.82 -4.14 -28.13
CA GLY A 250 6.30 -4.86 -26.97
C GLY A 250 5.27 -4.07 -26.18
N CYS A 251 4.67 -3.05 -26.77
CA CYS A 251 3.78 -2.12 -26.09
C CYS A 251 2.33 -2.24 -26.51
N TRP A 252 1.45 -2.01 -25.55
CA TRP A 252 0.06 -1.62 -25.77
C TRP A 252 -0.01 -0.11 -25.73
N TRP A 253 -0.83 0.50 -26.60
CA TRP A 253 -0.98 1.95 -26.62
C TRP A 253 -2.38 2.38 -27.05
N ILE A 254 -2.78 3.56 -26.63
CA ILE A 254 -4.03 4.21 -27.00
C ILE A 254 -3.84 5.73 -27.02
N THR A 255 -4.40 6.40 -28.01
CA THR A 255 -4.44 7.85 -28.05
C THR A 255 -5.84 8.35 -27.72
N LEU A 256 -5.95 9.07 -26.62
CA LEU A 256 -7.18 9.68 -26.12
C LEU A 256 -7.26 11.12 -26.62
N ARG A 257 -8.41 11.47 -27.19
CA ARG A 257 -8.64 12.80 -27.84
C ARG A 257 -9.79 13.55 -27.17
N ASN A 258 -9.91 14.83 -27.50
CA ASN A 258 -10.97 15.71 -26.98
C ASN A 258 -11.01 15.82 -25.45
N LEU A 259 -9.85 15.77 -24.84
CA LEU A 259 -9.70 15.93 -23.40
C LEU A 259 -9.70 17.42 -23.01
N ASP A 260 -10.15 17.72 -21.80
CA ASP A 260 -10.07 19.06 -21.22
C ASP A 260 -8.69 19.28 -20.61
N VAL A 261 -8.01 20.34 -21.04
CA VAL A 261 -6.64 20.68 -20.60
C VAL A 261 -6.54 20.94 -19.09
N ASN A 262 -7.61 21.39 -18.46
CA ASN A 262 -7.63 21.77 -17.04
C ASN A 262 -8.12 20.66 -16.11
N LYS A 263 -8.65 19.57 -16.66
CA LYS A 263 -9.24 18.49 -15.88
C LYS A 263 -8.20 17.45 -15.49
N GLU A 264 -8.25 16.99 -14.25
CA GLU A 264 -7.59 15.76 -13.84
C GLU A 264 -8.38 14.54 -14.32
N TYR A 265 -7.70 13.60 -14.96
CA TYR A 265 -8.26 12.33 -15.42
C TYR A 265 -7.70 11.18 -14.60
N ALA A 266 -8.56 10.48 -13.88
CA ALA A 266 -8.22 9.23 -13.22
C ALA A 266 -8.46 8.06 -14.18
N PHE A 267 -7.57 7.06 -14.17
CA PHE A 267 -7.67 5.90 -15.05
C PHE A 267 -6.92 4.69 -14.51
N GLN A 268 -7.24 3.53 -15.08
CA GLN A 268 -6.51 2.28 -14.90
C GLN A 268 -6.40 1.53 -16.22
N TYR A 269 -5.36 0.71 -16.31
CA TYR A 269 -5.29 -0.36 -17.32
C TYR A 269 -6.10 -1.57 -16.85
N TYR A 270 -6.80 -2.18 -17.79
CA TYR A 270 -7.49 -3.46 -17.62
C TYR A 270 -6.87 -4.46 -18.56
N VAL A 271 -6.17 -5.44 -18.04
CA VAL A 271 -5.38 -6.40 -18.80
C VAL A 271 -5.62 -7.82 -18.30
N GLY A 272 -5.38 -8.81 -19.13
CA GLY A 272 -5.49 -10.20 -18.70
C GLY A 272 -5.34 -11.20 -19.84
N THR A 273 -5.53 -12.47 -19.48
CA THR A 273 -5.62 -13.59 -20.41
C THR A 273 -7.06 -14.08 -20.49
N ARG A 274 -7.46 -14.64 -21.63
CA ARG A 274 -8.85 -15.09 -21.84
C ARG A 274 -9.27 -16.22 -20.91
N ASN A 275 -8.30 -16.99 -20.43
CA ASN A 275 -8.52 -18.13 -19.54
C ASN A 275 -7.90 -17.92 -18.14
N GLY A 276 -7.47 -16.70 -17.82
CA GLY A 276 -6.83 -16.33 -16.59
C GLY A 276 -7.52 -15.20 -15.86
N GLU A 277 -6.85 -14.69 -14.83
CA GLU A 277 -7.32 -13.54 -14.06
C GLU A 277 -7.20 -12.25 -14.89
N THR A 278 -8.17 -11.36 -14.76
CA THR A 278 -8.09 -9.99 -15.23
C THR A 278 -7.48 -9.12 -14.13
N ILE A 279 -6.69 -8.13 -14.52
CA ILE A 279 -5.96 -7.25 -13.61
C ILE A 279 -6.33 -5.81 -13.95
N ARG A 280 -6.62 -5.01 -12.92
CA ARG A 280 -6.61 -3.56 -13.00
C ARG A 280 -5.34 -3.04 -12.34
N LEU A 281 -4.60 -2.20 -13.04
CA LEU A 281 -3.38 -1.61 -12.51
C LEU A 281 -3.24 -0.15 -12.92
N GLY A 282 -2.56 0.62 -12.05
CA GLY A 282 -2.18 1.98 -12.36
C GLY A 282 -1.02 2.04 -13.36
N ASP A 283 -0.71 3.23 -13.81
CA ASP A 283 0.46 3.51 -14.63
C ASP A 283 1.68 3.72 -13.74
N ALA A 284 2.76 2.97 -13.99
CA ALA A 284 3.98 3.05 -13.17
C ALA A 284 4.71 4.40 -13.28
N TYR A 285 4.40 5.19 -14.28
CA TYR A 285 5.01 6.50 -14.56
C TYR A 285 4.11 7.68 -14.17
N CYS A 286 2.95 7.44 -13.56
CA CYS A 286 2.08 8.52 -13.15
C CYS A 286 2.70 9.35 -12.01
N GLU A 287 2.38 10.63 -11.99
CA GLU A 287 2.87 11.58 -10.99
C GLU A 287 1.88 11.81 -9.85
N LYS A 288 0.71 11.21 -9.92
CA LYS A 288 -0.33 11.24 -8.90
C LYS A 288 -1.13 9.96 -8.92
N ILE A 289 -1.45 9.45 -7.73
CA ILE A 289 -2.36 8.32 -7.54
C ILE A 289 -3.57 8.73 -6.70
N LEU A 290 -4.63 7.93 -6.74
CA LEU A 290 -5.70 7.96 -5.75
C LEU A 290 -5.78 6.59 -5.07
N ASP A 291 -5.86 6.63 -3.76
CA ASP A 291 -5.95 5.45 -2.90
C ASP A 291 -7.29 5.47 -2.15
N PRO A 292 -8.22 4.54 -2.43
CA PRO A 292 -9.54 4.54 -1.82
C PRO A 292 -9.52 4.30 -0.32
N ASP A 293 -8.46 3.64 0.17
CA ASP A 293 -8.37 3.23 1.58
C ASP A 293 -7.70 4.29 2.46
N ASN A 294 -6.87 5.16 1.89
CA ASN A 294 -6.03 6.07 2.68
C ASN A 294 -6.21 7.55 2.37
N ASP A 295 -6.64 7.94 1.18
CA ASP A 295 -6.74 9.36 0.79
C ASP A 295 -7.68 10.17 1.67
N SER A 296 -8.77 9.57 2.16
CA SER A 296 -9.75 10.26 3.02
C SER A 296 -9.18 10.69 4.38
N TYR A 297 -8.08 10.08 4.82
CA TYR A 297 -7.40 10.42 6.07
C TYR A 297 -6.36 11.53 5.91
N ILE A 298 -6.07 11.97 4.69
CA ILE A 298 -5.16 13.09 4.45
C ILE A 298 -5.92 14.40 4.69
N SER A 299 -5.38 15.27 5.57
CA SER A 299 -5.98 16.57 5.86
C SER A 299 -6.06 17.44 4.61
N SER A 300 -7.14 18.19 4.45
CA SER A 300 -7.29 19.18 3.38
C SER A 300 -6.28 20.32 3.47
N SER A 301 -5.68 20.59 4.61
CA SER A 301 -4.58 21.54 4.77
C SER A 301 -3.26 21.00 4.21
N THR A 302 -3.06 19.68 4.26
CA THR A 302 -1.90 19.01 3.68
C THR A 302 -2.08 18.82 2.17
N TYR A 303 -3.24 18.35 1.75
CA TYR A 303 -3.55 18.17 0.33
C TYR A 303 -4.92 18.77 0.01
N PRO A 304 -4.99 20.08 -0.32
CA PRO A 304 -6.24 20.72 -0.70
C PRO A 304 -6.72 20.22 -2.06
N ASP A 305 -8.04 20.22 -2.22
CA ASP A 305 -8.72 19.89 -3.49
C ASP A 305 -8.32 18.53 -4.10
N ASN A 306 -8.03 17.52 -3.24
CA ASN A 306 -7.75 16.20 -3.75
C ASN A 306 -8.96 15.66 -4.52
N LYS A 307 -8.69 15.09 -5.71
CA LYS A 307 -9.73 14.51 -6.54
C LYS A 307 -10.45 13.38 -5.79
N SER A 308 -11.78 13.41 -5.80
CA SER A 308 -12.57 12.32 -5.23
C SER A 308 -12.31 11.03 -5.99
N TYR A 309 -12.25 9.94 -5.24
CA TYR A 309 -12.08 8.60 -5.82
C TYR A 309 -13.29 8.27 -6.71
N PRO A 310 -13.11 7.88 -7.98
CA PRO A 310 -14.20 7.61 -8.90
C PRO A 310 -14.90 6.27 -8.58
N GLU A 311 -16.22 6.24 -8.72
CA GLU A 311 -17.05 5.06 -8.45
C GLU A 311 -16.62 3.80 -9.24
N GLY A 312 -16.09 3.98 -10.45
CA GLY A 312 -15.65 2.88 -11.31
C GLY A 312 -14.21 2.40 -11.06
N GLY A 313 -13.47 3.05 -10.16
CA GLY A 313 -12.10 2.68 -9.84
C GLY A 313 -12.02 1.45 -8.93
N LYS A 314 -10.89 0.75 -8.97
CA LYS A 314 -10.60 -0.40 -8.10
C LYS A 314 -9.16 -0.38 -7.62
N GLY A 315 -8.97 -0.33 -6.30
CA GLY A 315 -7.64 -0.20 -5.71
C GLY A 315 -6.97 1.13 -6.07
N ILE A 316 -5.65 1.15 -6.12
CA ILE A 316 -4.89 2.35 -6.44
C ILE A 316 -5.00 2.67 -7.93
N ILE A 317 -5.36 3.89 -8.26
CA ILE A 317 -5.54 4.37 -9.63
C ILE A 317 -4.60 5.53 -9.96
N SER A 318 -4.28 5.70 -11.24
CA SER A 318 -3.42 6.75 -11.76
C SER A 318 -4.21 7.99 -12.13
N VAL A 319 -3.58 9.16 -12.03
CA VAL A 319 -4.16 10.44 -12.44
C VAL A 319 -3.18 11.17 -13.35
N PHE A 320 -3.70 11.79 -14.41
CA PHE A 320 -2.96 12.75 -15.21
C PHE A 320 -3.76 14.03 -15.42
N LYS A 321 -3.05 15.11 -15.73
CA LYS A 321 -3.60 16.39 -16.14
C LYS A 321 -2.76 16.93 -17.29
N ILE A 322 -3.39 17.42 -18.36
CA ILE A 322 -2.67 17.97 -19.52
C ILE A 322 -1.96 19.28 -19.15
N GLN A 323 -2.68 20.18 -18.46
CA GLN A 323 -2.09 21.42 -17.98
C GLN A 323 -1.01 21.13 -16.94
N GLN A 324 0.24 21.32 -17.34
CA GLN A 324 1.37 21.19 -16.43
C GLN A 324 1.57 22.47 -15.63
N ASP A 325 2.13 22.35 -14.41
CA ASP A 325 2.53 23.49 -13.62
C ASP A 325 3.74 24.19 -14.26
N ASN A 326 3.57 25.44 -14.62
CA ASN A 326 4.70 26.32 -14.95
C ASN A 326 5.31 26.84 -13.66
N TYR A 327 5.93 25.93 -12.89
CA TYR A 327 6.53 26.31 -11.61
C TYR A 327 7.67 27.29 -11.84
N ARG A 328 7.63 28.41 -11.13
CA ARG A 328 8.67 29.44 -11.18
C ARG A 328 9.57 29.30 -9.97
N TRP A 329 10.73 28.71 -10.20
CA TRP A 329 11.77 28.62 -9.18
C TRP A 329 12.31 30.01 -8.86
N SER A 330 12.35 30.39 -7.59
CA SER A 330 12.96 31.65 -7.15
C SER A 330 14.47 31.59 -7.17
N VAL A 331 15.04 30.39 -7.03
CA VAL A 331 16.47 30.10 -7.15
C VAL A 331 16.68 29.18 -8.35
N SER A 332 17.17 29.73 -9.45
CA SER A 332 17.38 29.00 -10.72
C SER A 332 18.77 28.41 -10.86
N ASP A 333 19.74 28.87 -10.08
CA ASP A 333 21.14 28.49 -10.16
C ASP A 333 21.71 28.20 -8.75
N PHE A 334 21.09 27.27 -8.06
CA PHE A 334 21.55 26.84 -6.75
C PHE A 334 22.88 26.10 -6.87
N LYS A 335 23.86 26.54 -6.10
CA LYS A 335 25.17 25.90 -6.01
C LYS A 335 25.17 24.97 -4.79
N VAL A 336 25.33 23.69 -5.04
CA VAL A 336 25.40 22.70 -3.96
C VAL A 336 26.66 22.95 -3.10
N PRO A 337 26.55 22.78 -1.78
CA PRO A 337 27.72 22.80 -0.90
C PRO A 337 28.80 21.76 -1.33
N ASN A 338 30.05 22.09 -1.08
CA ASN A 338 31.12 21.12 -1.27
C ASN A 338 30.85 19.86 -0.43
N PRO A 339 30.94 18.65 -1.01
CA PRO A 339 30.67 17.41 -0.28
C PRO A 339 31.42 17.29 1.04
N GLU A 340 32.67 17.73 1.11
CA GLU A 340 33.46 17.66 2.35
C GLU A 340 32.97 18.57 3.48
N GLN A 341 32.11 19.54 3.15
CA GLN A 341 31.54 20.51 4.09
C GLN A 341 30.08 20.22 4.42
N LEU A 342 29.52 19.09 3.94
CA LEU A 342 28.12 18.75 4.19
C LEU A 342 27.87 18.51 5.66
N VAL A 343 26.83 19.17 6.16
CA VAL A 343 26.14 18.86 7.41
C VAL A 343 24.69 18.56 7.03
N ILE A 344 24.41 17.28 6.90
CA ILE A 344 23.13 16.75 6.45
C ILE A 344 22.21 16.58 7.66
N TYR A 345 20.97 16.99 7.53
CA TYR A 345 19.91 16.73 8.51
C TYR A 345 18.94 15.71 7.93
N GLU A 346 18.97 14.50 8.45
CA GLU A 346 18.02 13.44 8.09
C GLU A 346 16.68 13.73 8.74
N MET A 347 15.62 13.80 7.93
CA MET A 347 14.30 14.22 8.37
C MET A 347 13.21 13.24 7.93
N LEU A 348 12.37 12.84 8.88
CA LEU A 348 11.11 12.17 8.64
C LEU A 348 9.97 13.19 8.76
N LEU A 349 9.36 13.55 7.65
CA LEU A 349 8.27 14.56 7.63
C LEU A 349 7.10 14.19 8.55
N ARG A 350 6.77 12.90 8.64
CA ARG A 350 5.71 12.38 9.53
C ARG A 350 5.90 12.77 10.99
N ASP A 351 7.16 12.79 11.47
CA ASP A 351 7.50 12.93 12.89
C ASP A 351 8.31 14.20 13.19
N PHE A 352 8.29 15.21 12.31
CA PHE A 352 9.09 16.40 12.47
C PHE A 352 8.32 17.60 13.06
N THR A 353 7.06 17.80 12.64
CA THR A 353 6.19 18.85 13.17
C THR A 353 4.77 18.32 13.44
N ALA A 354 3.98 19.11 14.16
CA ALA A 354 2.61 18.73 14.54
C ALA A 354 1.67 18.51 13.34
N SER A 355 1.92 19.18 12.21
CA SER A 355 1.14 18.98 10.97
C SER A 355 1.57 17.74 10.18
N ASN A 356 2.70 17.11 10.52
CA ASN A 356 3.24 15.90 9.91
C ASN A 356 3.45 16.00 8.38
N ASP A 357 3.73 17.19 7.88
CA ASP A 357 3.79 17.49 6.45
C ASP A 357 4.85 18.53 6.07
N LEU A 358 4.94 18.82 4.77
CA LEU A 358 5.86 19.81 4.20
C LEU A 358 5.60 21.23 4.71
N ASN A 359 4.34 21.60 4.96
CA ASN A 359 4.01 22.93 5.46
C ASN A 359 4.63 23.18 6.84
N GLY A 360 4.57 22.18 7.72
CA GLY A 360 5.22 22.25 9.03
C GLY A 360 6.74 22.30 8.91
N ALA A 361 7.33 21.45 8.09
CA ALA A 361 8.77 21.42 7.89
C ALA A 361 9.32 22.73 7.32
N MET A 362 8.58 23.36 6.40
CA MET A 362 8.95 24.66 5.81
C MET A 362 9.09 25.75 6.86
N GLN A 363 8.27 25.74 7.90
CA GLN A 363 8.34 26.70 9.01
C GLN A 363 9.58 26.53 9.91
N LYS A 364 10.31 25.42 9.76
CA LYS A 364 11.51 25.10 10.54
C LYS A 364 12.82 25.35 9.79
N LEU A 365 12.79 25.87 8.58
CA LEU A 365 14.00 26.06 7.77
C LEU A 365 14.96 27.08 8.41
N ASP A 366 14.47 28.15 9.01
CA ASP A 366 15.31 29.12 9.73
C ASP A 366 15.99 28.48 10.93
N TYR A 367 15.31 27.62 11.66
CA TYR A 367 15.89 26.82 12.73
C TYR A 367 17.04 25.94 12.22
N LEU A 368 16.81 25.18 11.15
CA LEU A 368 17.82 24.30 10.57
C LEU A 368 19.02 25.09 10.04
N LYS A 369 18.79 26.23 9.41
CA LYS A 369 19.85 27.13 8.97
C LYS A 369 20.66 27.64 10.16
N SER A 370 20.03 28.04 11.26
CA SER A 370 20.70 28.51 12.47
C SER A 370 21.53 27.41 13.14
N LEU A 371 21.13 26.15 13.01
CA LEU A 371 21.87 24.99 13.49
C LEU A 371 23.17 24.73 12.67
N GLY A 372 23.28 25.33 11.49
CA GLY A 372 24.43 25.15 10.59
C GLY A 372 24.25 24.03 9.57
N VAL A 373 23.05 23.50 9.43
CA VAL A 373 22.70 22.50 8.40
C VAL A 373 22.77 23.13 7.00
N ASN A 374 23.37 22.44 6.06
CA ASN A 374 23.45 22.87 4.66
C ASN A 374 22.90 21.86 3.64
N ALA A 375 22.33 20.76 4.13
CA ALA A 375 21.58 19.81 3.31
C ALA A 375 20.48 19.13 4.16
N ILE A 376 19.32 18.95 3.58
CA ILE A 376 18.21 18.18 4.18
C ILE A 376 18.05 16.89 3.39
N GLU A 377 18.12 15.76 4.08
CA GLU A 377 17.84 14.43 3.55
C GLU A 377 16.46 14.01 4.00
N LEU A 378 15.50 14.02 3.10
CA LEU A 378 14.15 13.54 3.38
C LEU A 378 14.14 12.02 3.34
N MET A 379 13.70 11.37 4.41
CA MET A 379 13.32 9.96 4.36
C MET A 379 12.29 9.75 3.26
N PRO A 380 12.10 8.52 2.73
CA PRO A 380 11.45 8.32 1.44
C PRO A 380 10.13 9.06 1.28
N VAL A 381 9.99 9.79 0.18
CA VAL A 381 8.82 10.60 -0.17
C VAL A 381 8.12 10.16 -1.45
N GLN A 382 8.65 9.16 -2.16
CA GLN A 382 7.92 8.53 -3.26
C GLN A 382 6.72 7.78 -2.69
N GLU A 383 5.61 7.71 -3.42
CA GLU A 383 4.39 7.07 -2.90
C GLU A 383 4.66 5.70 -2.33
N PHE A 384 4.30 5.52 -1.08
CA PHE A 384 4.38 4.26 -0.34
C PHE A 384 2.97 3.78 0.06
N ASP A 385 2.83 2.51 0.39
CA ASP A 385 1.54 1.98 0.84
C ASP A 385 1.11 2.61 2.17
N GLY A 386 -0.13 3.11 2.22
CA GLY A 386 -0.69 3.80 3.38
C GLY A 386 -0.21 5.25 3.52
N ASN A 387 -0.57 5.88 4.63
CA ASN A 387 -0.18 7.26 4.96
C ASN A 387 0.83 7.33 6.12
N ASP A 388 0.97 6.26 6.88
CA ASP A 388 1.78 6.18 8.09
C ASP A 388 2.92 5.19 7.89
N SER A 389 4.08 5.68 7.51
CA SER A 389 5.25 4.87 7.20
C SER A 389 6.55 5.67 7.31
N TRP A 390 7.66 4.96 7.45
CA TRP A 390 8.99 5.52 7.18
C TRP A 390 9.25 5.76 5.69
N GLY A 391 8.44 5.14 4.80
CA GLY A 391 8.52 5.27 3.36
C GLY A 391 9.33 4.17 2.66
N TYR A 392 9.83 3.16 3.36
CA TYR A 392 10.59 2.05 2.77
C TYR A 392 9.71 0.92 2.20
N ASN A 393 8.45 1.24 1.91
CA ASN A 393 7.47 0.40 1.25
C ASN A 393 6.91 1.07 -0.01
N PRO A 394 7.78 1.41 -0.99
CA PRO A 394 7.36 2.19 -2.16
C PRO A 394 6.49 1.37 -3.12
N CYS A 395 5.59 2.05 -3.80
CA CYS A 395 4.72 1.46 -4.81
C CYS A 395 4.67 2.24 -6.13
N PHE A 396 4.71 3.58 -6.10
CA PHE A 396 4.74 4.44 -7.29
C PHE A 396 5.91 5.41 -7.19
N PHE A 397 6.87 5.28 -8.09
CA PHE A 397 8.15 5.96 -7.98
C PHE A 397 8.19 7.37 -8.61
N PHE A 398 7.25 7.66 -9.52
CA PHE A 398 7.15 8.99 -10.16
C PHE A 398 6.18 9.91 -9.42
N ALA A 399 5.36 9.39 -8.54
CA ALA A 399 4.46 10.15 -7.67
C ALA A 399 5.12 10.38 -6.31
N LEU A 400 5.06 11.61 -5.80
CA LEU A 400 5.46 11.92 -4.43
C LEU A 400 4.26 11.79 -3.51
N ASP A 401 4.49 11.32 -2.27
CA ASP A 401 3.43 10.91 -1.36
C ASP A 401 2.53 12.07 -0.94
N LYS A 402 1.23 11.90 -1.14
CA LYS A 402 0.20 12.90 -0.83
C LYS A 402 0.03 13.16 0.66
N ALA A 403 0.44 12.21 1.51
CA ALA A 403 0.40 12.40 2.96
C ALA A 403 1.28 13.56 3.45
N TYR A 404 2.24 13.99 2.63
CA TYR A 404 3.13 15.10 2.94
C TYR A 404 2.79 16.39 2.22
N GLY A 405 2.04 16.34 1.14
CA GLY A 405 1.64 17.52 0.40
C GLY A 405 1.45 17.32 -1.10
N THR A 406 1.10 18.40 -1.77
CA THR A 406 0.95 18.46 -3.22
C THR A 406 2.30 18.54 -3.93
N LYS A 407 2.32 18.24 -5.23
CA LYS A 407 3.50 18.44 -6.08
C LYS A 407 4.07 19.87 -5.94
N LYS A 408 3.20 20.88 -5.92
CA LYS A 408 3.60 22.28 -5.73
C LYS A 408 4.26 22.49 -4.36
N MET A 409 3.73 21.91 -3.29
CA MET A 409 4.30 22.03 -1.94
C MET A 409 5.69 21.41 -1.84
N TYR A 410 5.94 20.28 -2.52
CA TYR A 410 7.29 19.73 -2.63
C TYR A 410 8.24 20.69 -3.32
N LYS A 411 7.83 21.29 -4.42
CA LYS A 411 8.65 22.31 -5.14
C LYS A 411 8.87 23.56 -4.30
N ASP A 412 7.84 24.04 -3.61
CA ASP A 412 7.93 25.18 -2.69
C ASP A 412 8.93 24.92 -1.56
N PHE A 413 8.90 23.71 -0.99
CA PHE A 413 9.85 23.30 0.05
C PHE A 413 11.30 23.28 -0.47
N ILE A 414 11.52 22.66 -1.63
CA ILE A 414 12.86 22.59 -2.24
C ILE A 414 13.38 23.97 -2.58
N ASP A 415 12.55 24.83 -3.17
CA ASP A 415 12.90 26.22 -3.49
C ASP A 415 13.24 27.03 -2.24
N ALA A 416 12.46 26.86 -1.17
CA ALA A 416 12.74 27.50 0.12
C ALA A 416 14.04 27.01 0.76
N CYS A 417 14.36 25.72 0.64
CA CYS A 417 15.65 25.16 1.07
C CYS A 417 16.81 25.79 0.31
N HIS A 418 16.72 25.85 -1.00
CA HIS A 418 17.74 26.49 -1.86
C HIS A 418 17.92 27.96 -1.50
N LYS A 419 16.83 28.68 -1.26
CA LYS A 419 16.87 30.08 -0.83
C LYS A 419 17.58 30.27 0.52
N ALA A 420 17.46 29.30 1.40
CA ALA A 420 18.16 29.25 2.68
C ALA A 420 19.60 28.74 2.58
N GLY A 421 20.06 28.34 1.39
CA GLY A 421 21.42 27.82 1.17
C GLY A 421 21.55 26.32 1.50
N MET A 422 20.44 25.60 1.57
CA MET A 422 20.43 24.16 1.89
C MET A 422 20.11 23.34 0.66
N ALA A 423 20.91 22.32 0.39
CA ALA A 423 20.63 21.28 -0.60
C ALA A 423 19.50 20.36 -0.14
N VAL A 424 18.83 19.72 -1.08
CA VAL A 424 17.79 18.72 -0.80
C VAL A 424 18.19 17.37 -1.39
N ILE A 425 18.20 16.35 -0.56
CA ILE A 425 18.54 14.97 -0.90
C ILE A 425 17.30 14.12 -0.67
N PHE A 426 16.94 13.27 -1.66
CA PHE A 426 15.88 12.29 -1.51
C PHE A 426 16.46 10.92 -1.16
N ASP A 427 15.92 10.34 -0.09
CA ASP A 427 16.12 8.92 0.22
C ASP A 427 15.24 8.10 -0.74
N VAL A 428 15.87 7.24 -1.53
CA VAL A 428 15.23 6.45 -2.58
C VAL A 428 15.43 4.96 -2.37
N VAL A 429 14.38 4.20 -2.65
CA VAL A 429 14.31 2.77 -2.36
C VAL A 429 14.14 2.00 -3.67
N TYR A 430 15.22 1.41 -4.18
CA TYR A 430 15.17 0.60 -5.41
C TYR A 430 15.55 -0.86 -5.17
N ASN A 431 15.81 -1.27 -3.93
CA ASN A 431 16.01 -2.68 -3.62
C ASN A 431 14.73 -3.48 -3.85
N HIS A 432 13.58 -2.90 -3.53
CA HIS A 432 12.28 -3.58 -3.53
C HIS A 432 11.13 -2.61 -3.79
N ALA A 433 9.95 -3.20 -4.05
CA ALA A 433 8.67 -2.50 -4.06
C ALA A 433 7.58 -3.39 -3.46
N THR A 434 6.46 -2.80 -3.06
CA THR A 434 5.30 -3.56 -2.57
C THR A 434 4.52 -4.20 -3.71
N GLY A 435 3.59 -5.10 -3.37
CA GLY A 435 2.68 -5.72 -4.34
C GLY A 435 1.72 -4.74 -5.02
N SER A 436 1.60 -3.50 -4.53
CA SER A 436 0.83 -2.43 -5.17
C SER A 436 1.54 -1.81 -6.38
N MET A 437 2.83 -2.05 -6.54
CA MET A 437 3.61 -1.55 -7.67
C MET A 437 3.12 -2.19 -8.99
N PRO A 438 2.80 -1.39 -10.03
CA PRO A 438 2.22 -1.92 -11.27
C PRO A 438 3.00 -3.06 -11.93
N PHE A 439 4.33 -3.00 -11.95
CA PHE A 439 5.17 -4.05 -12.54
C PHE A 439 5.17 -5.35 -11.72
N ALA A 440 4.92 -5.28 -10.42
CA ALA A 440 4.69 -6.46 -9.59
C ALA A 440 3.34 -7.11 -9.91
N LYS A 441 2.27 -6.29 -10.00
CA LYS A 441 0.90 -6.74 -10.32
C LYS A 441 0.77 -7.33 -11.70
N LEU A 442 1.48 -6.81 -12.69
CA LEU A 442 1.36 -7.20 -14.10
C LEU A 442 1.71 -8.68 -14.32
N TYR A 443 2.66 -9.20 -13.57
CA TYR A 443 3.06 -10.61 -13.58
C TYR A 443 3.12 -11.12 -12.15
N TRP A 444 1.96 -11.54 -11.64
CA TRP A 444 1.74 -11.91 -10.26
C TRP A 444 1.29 -13.36 -10.12
N ASN A 445 1.72 -14.05 -9.08
CA ASN A 445 1.27 -15.39 -8.71
C ASN A 445 0.40 -15.31 -7.46
N SER A 446 -0.92 -15.35 -7.64
CA SER A 446 -1.90 -15.26 -6.55
C SER A 446 -1.85 -16.46 -5.59
N ALA A 447 -1.39 -17.63 -6.07
CA ALA A 447 -1.35 -18.85 -5.25
C ALA A 447 -0.36 -18.77 -4.09
N ASN A 448 0.75 -18.04 -4.27
CA ASN A 448 1.76 -17.86 -3.23
C ASN A 448 1.98 -16.39 -2.82
N ASN A 449 1.16 -15.49 -3.35
CA ASN A 449 1.21 -14.05 -3.07
C ASN A 449 2.60 -13.44 -3.33
N LYS A 450 3.19 -13.78 -4.47
CA LYS A 450 4.50 -13.30 -4.93
C LYS A 450 4.45 -12.88 -6.39
N THR A 451 5.49 -12.17 -6.83
CA THR A 451 5.75 -11.95 -8.25
C THR A 451 5.95 -13.28 -8.97
N ALA A 452 5.44 -13.39 -10.19
CA ALA A 452 5.49 -14.63 -10.95
C ALA A 452 6.92 -14.91 -11.47
N PRO A 453 7.28 -16.18 -11.73
CA PRO A 453 8.60 -16.53 -12.27
C PRO A 453 8.94 -15.88 -13.62
N ASN A 454 7.93 -15.51 -14.41
CA ASN A 454 8.09 -14.83 -15.70
C ASN A 454 8.05 -13.30 -15.60
N ASN A 455 8.01 -12.74 -14.38
CA ASN A 455 8.09 -11.29 -14.19
C ASN A 455 9.47 -10.77 -14.61
N PRO A 456 9.57 -9.84 -15.58
CA PRO A 456 10.85 -9.38 -16.08
C PRO A 456 11.51 -8.28 -15.22
N TYR A 457 10.85 -7.84 -14.14
CA TYR A 457 11.32 -6.78 -13.25
C TYR A 457 11.76 -7.31 -11.89
N PHE A 458 11.11 -8.36 -11.37
CA PHE A 458 11.26 -8.82 -10.00
C PHE A 458 11.74 -10.27 -9.93
N ASN A 459 12.56 -10.55 -8.93
CA ASN A 459 12.83 -11.92 -8.50
C ASN A 459 11.62 -12.48 -7.75
N VAL A 460 11.38 -13.79 -7.86
CA VAL A 460 10.37 -14.47 -7.01
C VAL A 460 10.83 -14.43 -5.55
N ASP A 461 12.09 -14.75 -5.33
CA ASP A 461 12.77 -14.67 -4.04
C ASP A 461 14.08 -13.92 -4.24
N ALA A 462 14.44 -13.06 -3.29
CA ALA A 462 15.69 -12.34 -3.33
C ALA A 462 16.87 -13.31 -3.28
N PRO A 463 17.91 -13.17 -4.12
CA PRO A 463 19.10 -13.99 -4.06
C PRO A 463 20.02 -13.66 -2.87
N HIS A 464 19.75 -12.59 -2.17
CA HIS A 464 20.47 -12.07 -1.01
C HIS A 464 19.57 -12.08 0.25
N PRO A 465 20.11 -11.91 1.46
CA PRO A 465 19.32 -11.96 2.70
C PRO A 465 18.40 -10.76 2.93
N TYR A 466 18.48 -9.71 2.11
CA TYR A 466 17.69 -8.48 2.22
C TYR A 466 16.36 -8.60 1.46
N SER A 467 15.62 -9.67 1.77
CA SER A 467 14.29 -9.95 1.21
C SER A 467 13.25 -9.08 1.92
N VAL A 468 12.94 -7.94 1.33
CA VAL A 468 11.91 -7.00 1.79
C VAL A 468 10.90 -6.87 0.67
N PHE A 469 9.62 -7.08 0.95
CA PHE A 469 8.55 -7.06 -0.05
C PHE A 469 8.91 -7.87 -1.31
N HIS A 470 8.97 -7.23 -2.49
CA HIS A 470 9.30 -7.87 -3.77
C HIS A 470 10.61 -7.28 -4.31
N ASP A 471 11.56 -8.16 -4.57
CA ASP A 471 12.95 -7.81 -4.88
C ASP A 471 13.14 -7.46 -6.35
N PHE A 472 13.66 -6.26 -6.65
CA PHE A 472 13.99 -5.87 -8.01
C PHE A 472 15.23 -6.64 -8.53
N ASN A 473 15.15 -7.10 -9.77
CA ASN A 473 16.28 -7.65 -10.50
C ASN A 473 17.04 -6.53 -11.23
N HIS A 474 18.12 -6.03 -10.65
CA HIS A 474 18.92 -4.96 -11.24
C HIS A 474 19.81 -5.39 -12.42
N GLU A 475 19.85 -6.68 -12.75
CA GLU A 475 20.43 -7.15 -14.02
C GLU A 475 19.43 -7.04 -15.19
N SER A 476 18.14 -6.88 -14.91
CA SER A 476 17.12 -6.65 -15.92
C SER A 476 17.34 -5.30 -16.62
N PRO A 477 17.47 -5.27 -17.96
CA PRO A 477 17.52 -3.99 -18.69
C PRO A 477 16.30 -3.10 -18.48
N LEU A 478 15.15 -3.71 -18.23
CA LEU A 478 13.89 -2.98 -17.97
C LEU A 478 13.94 -2.26 -16.61
N VAL A 479 14.46 -2.91 -15.59
CA VAL A 479 14.67 -2.30 -14.26
C VAL A 479 15.70 -1.16 -14.35
N ARG A 480 16.83 -1.39 -15.02
CA ARG A 480 17.84 -0.36 -15.25
C ARG A 480 17.28 0.87 -15.93
N LYS A 481 16.53 0.67 -17.01
CA LYS A 481 15.84 1.74 -17.75
C LYS A 481 14.87 2.51 -16.86
N PHE A 482 14.05 1.80 -16.09
CA PHE A 482 13.06 2.40 -15.20
C PHE A 482 13.72 3.23 -14.10
N VAL A 483 14.71 2.68 -13.40
CA VAL A 483 15.42 3.38 -12.31
C VAL A 483 16.16 4.61 -12.84
N LYS A 484 16.88 4.50 -13.94
CA LYS A 484 17.60 5.65 -14.56
C LYS A 484 16.60 6.75 -14.97
N ARG A 485 15.49 6.40 -15.58
CA ARG A 485 14.45 7.37 -15.95
C ARG A 485 13.83 8.04 -14.71
N ASN A 486 13.61 7.30 -13.64
CA ASN A 486 13.08 7.86 -12.41
C ASN A 486 14.07 8.82 -11.73
N LEU A 487 15.35 8.47 -11.65
CA LEU A 487 16.39 9.34 -11.10
C LEU A 487 16.49 10.66 -11.89
N GLN A 488 16.53 10.59 -13.21
CA GLN A 488 16.61 11.77 -14.08
C GLN A 488 15.33 12.63 -13.99
N PHE A 489 14.17 12.00 -13.87
CA PHE A 489 12.90 12.70 -13.66
C PHE A 489 12.90 13.50 -12.36
N LEU A 490 13.31 12.90 -11.25
CA LEU A 490 13.35 13.58 -9.96
C LEU A 490 14.30 14.78 -9.96
N LEU A 491 15.44 14.67 -10.62
CA LEU A 491 16.37 15.79 -10.79
C LEU A 491 15.80 16.92 -11.64
N ASN A 492 15.21 16.58 -12.77
CA ASN A 492 14.69 17.57 -13.71
C ASN A 492 13.41 18.23 -13.22
N GLU A 493 12.50 17.46 -12.62
CA GLU A 493 11.18 17.96 -12.22
C GLU A 493 11.22 18.70 -10.88
N TYR A 494 11.96 18.16 -9.90
CA TYR A 494 11.96 18.71 -8.54
C TYR A 494 13.22 19.49 -8.19
N HIS A 495 14.21 19.56 -9.06
CA HIS A 495 15.49 20.26 -8.83
C HIS A 495 16.19 19.84 -7.54
N ILE A 496 16.02 18.60 -7.11
CA ILE A 496 16.76 18.08 -5.97
C ILE A 496 18.27 17.99 -6.28
N ASP A 497 19.06 17.86 -5.22
CA ASP A 497 20.52 17.99 -5.31
C ASP A 497 21.24 16.65 -5.17
N GLY A 498 20.51 15.61 -4.91
CA GLY A 498 21.10 14.27 -4.81
C GLY A 498 20.16 13.24 -4.21
N PHE A 499 20.73 12.05 -4.02
CA PHE A 499 20.03 10.86 -3.56
C PHE A 499 20.82 10.15 -2.45
N ARG A 500 20.10 9.62 -1.49
CA ARG A 500 20.56 8.54 -0.62
C ARG A 500 19.86 7.26 -1.05
N PHE A 501 20.63 6.27 -1.48
CA PHE A 501 20.11 4.98 -1.92
C PHE A 501 20.01 4.02 -0.75
N ASP A 502 18.80 3.55 -0.47
CA ASP A 502 18.53 2.55 0.55
C ASP A 502 19.07 1.18 0.10
N LEU A 503 19.66 0.45 1.03
CA LEU A 503 19.96 -0.98 0.94
C LEU A 503 20.65 -1.39 -0.40
N THR A 504 21.66 -0.65 -0.83
CA THR A 504 22.39 -0.91 -2.09
C THR A 504 23.16 -2.22 -2.10
N LYS A 505 23.41 -2.78 -0.93
CA LYS A 505 23.94 -4.15 -0.76
C LYS A 505 23.10 -5.19 -1.49
N GLY A 506 21.79 -4.95 -1.64
CA GLY A 506 20.85 -5.80 -2.35
C GLY A 506 20.83 -5.62 -3.88
N PHE A 507 21.61 -4.72 -4.45
CA PHE A 507 21.62 -4.46 -5.91
C PHE A 507 22.46 -5.48 -6.66
N THR A 508 22.15 -6.77 -6.48
CA THR A 508 22.91 -7.88 -7.06
C THR A 508 22.05 -9.11 -7.26
N GLN A 509 22.38 -9.90 -8.26
CA GLN A 509 21.84 -11.25 -8.49
C GLN A 509 22.77 -12.35 -7.96
N ALA A 510 23.93 -11.99 -7.41
CA ALA A 510 24.81 -12.94 -6.77
C ALA A 510 24.18 -13.50 -5.49
N ALA A 511 24.08 -14.83 -5.40
CA ALA A 511 23.54 -15.49 -4.22
C ALA A 511 24.45 -15.26 -3.01
N SER A 512 23.84 -14.88 -1.89
CA SER A 512 24.59 -14.63 -0.65
C SER A 512 23.77 -14.96 0.60
N THR A 513 24.46 -15.07 1.73
CA THR A 513 23.92 -15.17 3.07
C THR A 513 24.28 -13.91 3.87
N GLU A 514 23.78 -13.75 5.08
CA GLU A 514 24.16 -12.63 5.94
C GLU A 514 25.67 -12.52 6.15
N SER A 515 26.37 -13.64 6.23
CA SER A 515 27.82 -13.67 6.41
C SER A 515 28.63 -13.33 5.13
N SER A 516 28.04 -13.46 3.94
CA SER A 516 28.72 -13.24 2.65
C SER A 516 28.20 -12.06 1.84
N ALA A 517 27.08 -11.49 2.20
CA ALA A 517 26.44 -10.41 1.44
C ALA A 517 27.29 -9.14 1.33
N SER A 518 28.17 -8.89 2.30
CA SER A 518 29.09 -7.76 2.30
C SER A 518 30.39 -8.01 1.50
N ASN A 519 30.62 -9.21 1.01
CA ASN A 519 31.83 -9.54 0.24
C ASN A 519 31.85 -8.74 -1.08
N TYR A 520 33.06 -8.52 -1.57
CA TYR A 520 33.30 -7.81 -2.83
C TYR A 520 32.46 -8.40 -3.98
N ASP A 521 31.69 -7.56 -4.64
CA ASP A 521 30.81 -7.91 -5.76
C ASP A 521 30.95 -6.91 -6.91
N LYS A 522 31.68 -7.30 -7.94
CA LYS A 522 31.90 -6.47 -9.12
C LYS A 522 30.63 -6.14 -9.87
N SER A 523 29.67 -7.06 -9.94
CA SER A 523 28.39 -6.83 -10.64
C SER A 523 27.58 -5.72 -9.98
N ARG A 524 27.60 -5.68 -8.66
CA ARG A 524 26.92 -4.62 -7.87
C ARG A 524 27.57 -3.26 -8.09
N ILE A 525 28.90 -3.20 -8.15
CA ILE A 525 29.64 -1.98 -8.48
C ILE A 525 29.24 -1.46 -9.86
N GLU A 526 29.17 -2.32 -10.86
CA GLU A 526 28.80 -1.96 -12.23
C GLU A 526 27.37 -1.41 -12.31
N ILE A 527 26.43 -2.01 -11.59
CA ILE A 527 25.04 -1.54 -11.49
C ILE A 527 24.99 -0.14 -10.90
N LEU A 528 25.66 0.08 -9.78
CA LEU A 528 25.67 1.38 -9.11
C LEU A 528 26.36 2.46 -9.94
N LYS A 529 27.44 2.13 -10.64
CA LYS A 529 28.10 3.04 -11.58
C LYS A 529 27.20 3.41 -12.77
N ASP A 530 26.38 2.48 -13.26
CA ASP A 530 25.42 2.76 -14.32
C ASP A 530 24.35 3.77 -13.86
N TYR A 531 23.81 3.61 -12.65
CA TYR A 531 22.89 4.58 -12.08
C TYR A 531 23.54 5.94 -11.80
N HIS A 532 24.75 5.94 -11.30
CA HIS A 532 25.51 7.17 -11.09
C HIS A 532 25.78 7.92 -12.40
N ALA A 533 26.13 7.21 -13.46
CA ALA A 533 26.31 7.81 -14.78
C ALA A 533 25.04 8.51 -15.30
N ALA A 534 23.88 7.90 -15.11
CA ALA A 534 22.60 8.51 -15.47
C ALA A 534 22.29 9.78 -14.66
N ILE A 535 22.67 9.82 -13.41
CA ILE A 535 22.53 11.01 -12.56
C ILE A 535 23.47 12.12 -13.04
N LYS A 536 24.73 11.80 -13.29
CA LYS A 536 25.76 12.76 -13.76
C LYS A 536 25.41 13.37 -15.12
N GLU A 537 24.73 12.63 -15.98
CA GLU A 537 24.29 13.13 -17.27
C GLU A 537 23.34 14.34 -17.14
N VAL A 538 22.51 14.36 -16.11
CA VAL A 538 21.56 15.45 -15.82
C VAL A 538 22.17 16.50 -14.90
N LYS A 539 22.83 16.08 -13.82
CA LYS A 539 23.37 16.96 -12.80
C LYS A 539 24.73 16.40 -12.30
N PRO A 540 25.84 16.82 -12.92
CA PRO A 540 27.18 16.30 -12.58
C PRO A 540 27.58 16.46 -11.11
N GLU A 541 27.09 17.50 -10.44
CA GLU A 541 27.39 17.81 -9.05
C GLU A 541 26.40 17.16 -8.05
N ALA A 542 25.43 16.39 -8.49
CA ALA A 542 24.47 15.73 -7.62
C ALA A 542 25.15 14.74 -6.66
N TYR A 543 24.72 14.77 -5.41
CA TYR A 543 25.20 13.81 -4.43
C TYR A 543 24.61 12.42 -4.71
N VAL A 544 25.44 11.40 -4.63
CA VAL A 544 25.02 9.99 -4.67
C VAL A 544 25.59 9.32 -3.44
N ILE A 545 24.70 9.07 -2.49
CA ILE A 545 25.02 8.53 -1.16
C ILE A 545 24.44 7.12 -1.07
N LEU A 546 25.27 6.16 -0.63
CA LEU A 546 24.89 4.76 -0.58
C LEU A 546 24.83 4.26 0.86
N GLU A 547 23.69 3.69 1.25
CA GLU A 547 23.65 2.78 2.40
C GLU A 547 24.16 1.42 1.95
N HIS A 548 25.48 1.23 2.01
CA HIS A 548 26.16 0.09 1.39
C HIS A 548 26.70 -0.94 2.39
N PHE A 549 27.56 -0.53 3.28
CA PHE A 549 28.14 -1.37 4.34
C PHE A 549 28.75 -2.68 3.83
N CYS A 550 29.55 -2.58 2.78
CA CYS A 550 30.22 -3.70 2.15
C CYS A 550 31.73 -3.67 2.37
N ASP A 551 32.43 -4.60 1.73
CA ASP A 551 33.88 -4.70 1.71
C ASP A 551 34.56 -3.37 1.35
N SER A 552 35.62 -3.03 2.05
CA SER A 552 36.30 -1.74 1.88
C SER A 552 36.89 -1.53 0.48
N LYS A 553 37.29 -2.57 -0.23
CA LYS A 553 37.72 -2.48 -1.62
C LYS A 553 36.57 -2.06 -2.54
N GLU A 554 35.41 -2.63 -2.35
CA GLU A 554 34.20 -2.26 -3.10
C GLU A 554 33.83 -0.80 -2.84
N GLU A 555 33.80 -0.40 -1.58
CA GLU A 555 33.43 0.98 -1.19
C GLU A 555 34.45 1.99 -1.73
N LYS A 556 35.75 1.66 -1.76
CA LYS A 556 36.80 2.50 -2.40
C LYS A 556 36.54 2.69 -3.89
N GLU A 557 36.19 1.63 -4.62
CA GLU A 557 35.89 1.73 -6.05
C GLU A 557 34.68 2.60 -6.32
N LEU A 558 33.63 2.52 -5.47
CA LEU A 558 32.44 3.38 -5.54
C LEU A 558 32.80 4.84 -5.21
N ALA A 559 33.62 5.07 -4.21
CA ALA A 559 34.09 6.40 -3.83
C ALA A 559 34.96 7.05 -4.93
N GLU A 560 35.81 6.28 -5.58
CA GLU A 560 36.64 6.73 -6.71
C GLU A 560 35.77 7.14 -7.92
N ASP A 561 34.62 6.54 -8.09
CA ASP A 561 33.63 6.95 -9.10
C ASP A 561 32.88 8.24 -8.74
N GLY A 562 33.00 8.74 -7.51
CA GLY A 562 32.41 9.97 -7.01
C GLY A 562 31.18 9.78 -6.13
N MET A 563 30.88 8.55 -5.72
CA MET A 563 29.80 8.26 -4.78
C MET A 563 30.26 8.41 -3.34
N HIS A 564 29.32 8.62 -2.42
CA HIS A 564 29.54 8.73 -0.99
C HIS A 564 28.95 7.51 -0.28
N LEU A 565 29.59 7.07 0.79
CA LEU A 565 29.24 5.88 1.54
C LEU A 565 28.80 6.26 2.97
N TRP A 566 27.68 5.73 3.42
CA TRP A 566 27.31 5.84 4.82
C TRP A 566 28.30 5.13 5.71
N ARG A 567 28.66 5.80 6.82
CA ARG A 567 29.45 5.21 7.89
C ARG A 567 28.70 5.30 9.22
N ASN A 568 28.25 4.15 9.68
CA ASN A 568 27.58 4.03 10.96
C ASN A 568 28.59 4.08 12.12
N MET A 569 28.57 5.15 12.90
CA MET A 569 29.43 5.36 14.05
C MET A 569 28.63 5.29 15.37
N ASN A 570 27.38 4.82 15.32
CA ASN A 570 26.48 4.82 16.45
C ASN A 570 27.04 4.03 17.65
N ASN A 571 27.60 2.85 17.44
CA ASN A 571 28.11 2.03 18.53
C ASN A 571 29.16 2.77 19.36
N ALA A 572 30.22 3.30 18.73
CA ALA A 572 31.28 4.00 19.43
C ALA A 572 30.78 5.26 20.16
N TYR A 573 29.91 6.06 19.52
CA TYR A 573 29.36 7.25 20.16
C TYR A 573 28.34 6.92 21.26
N CYS A 574 27.60 5.84 21.17
CA CYS A 574 26.75 5.37 22.26
C CYS A 574 27.57 4.86 23.46
N GLN A 575 28.68 4.16 23.23
CA GLN A 575 29.61 3.73 24.27
C GLN A 575 30.14 4.96 25.02
N THR A 576 30.65 5.95 24.30
CA THR A 576 31.12 7.20 24.88
C THR A 576 30.00 7.94 25.64
N ALA A 577 28.81 8.01 25.07
CA ALA A 577 27.66 8.65 25.68
C ALA A 577 27.25 8.00 27.02
N MET A 578 27.40 6.69 27.15
CA MET A 578 27.13 5.93 28.36
C MET A 578 28.28 5.95 29.40
N GLY A 579 29.43 6.49 29.03
CA GLY A 579 30.63 6.45 29.88
C GLY A 579 31.40 5.13 29.81
N TRP A 580 31.15 4.30 28.79
CA TRP A 580 31.78 3.00 28.60
C TRP A 580 33.02 3.11 27.72
N ASN A 581 33.99 2.26 27.94
CA ASN A 581 35.29 2.32 27.24
C ASN A 581 35.56 1.12 26.32
N ASP A 582 34.76 0.08 26.35
CA ASP A 582 35.07 -1.18 25.67
C ASP A 582 35.15 -1.04 24.15
N ASP A 583 34.18 -0.32 23.54
CA ASP A 583 34.08 -0.12 22.08
C ASP A 583 34.04 1.37 21.70
N SER A 584 34.63 2.23 22.51
CA SER A 584 34.61 3.68 22.26
C SER A 584 35.80 4.17 21.41
N ALA A 585 36.62 3.27 20.87
CA ALA A 585 37.76 3.64 20.04
C ALA A 585 37.30 4.24 18.69
N PHE A 586 37.96 5.32 18.30
CA PHE A 586 37.73 6.01 17.03
C PHE A 586 38.77 5.70 15.96
N ASP A 587 39.53 4.61 16.10
CA ASP A 587 40.60 4.21 15.20
C ASP A 587 40.14 4.14 13.74
N GLY A 588 38.96 3.60 13.52
CA GLY A 588 38.38 3.50 12.21
C GLY A 588 37.94 4.85 11.56
N LEU A 589 37.98 5.97 12.29
CA LEU A 589 37.74 7.29 11.69
C LEU A 589 38.84 7.72 10.72
N TYR A 590 40.05 7.19 10.90
CA TYR A 590 41.23 7.55 10.13
C TYR A 590 41.53 6.59 8.98
N GLU A 591 40.83 5.47 8.91
CA GLU A 591 40.87 4.60 7.73
C GLU A 591 40.11 5.30 6.61
N SER A 592 40.81 6.12 5.88
CA SER A 592 40.23 7.06 4.94
C SER A 592 39.69 6.38 3.69
N ILE A 593 38.39 6.16 3.67
CA ILE A 593 37.64 6.29 2.44
C ILE A 593 37.23 7.76 2.39
N PRO A 594 37.77 8.59 1.48
CA PRO A 594 37.57 10.03 1.53
C PRO A 594 36.14 10.50 1.25
N ALA A 595 35.23 9.57 1.04
CA ALA A 595 33.84 9.83 0.67
C ALA A 595 32.83 9.33 1.70
N TRP A 596 33.24 9.11 2.95
CA TRP A 596 32.29 8.65 3.98
C TRP A 596 31.46 9.79 4.54
N ILE A 597 30.15 9.51 4.68
CA ILE A 597 29.23 10.33 5.46
C ILE A 597 29.03 9.64 6.81
N GLY A 598 29.68 10.18 7.84
CA GLY A 598 29.58 9.66 9.20
C GLY A 598 28.32 10.15 9.91
N PHE A 599 27.77 9.31 10.78
CA PHE A 599 26.68 9.68 11.65
C PHE A 599 26.76 9.00 13.03
N MET A 600 26.38 9.74 14.07
CA MET A 600 26.26 9.20 15.43
C MET A 600 24.93 8.44 15.59
N GLU A 601 23.90 8.91 14.93
CA GLU A 601 22.55 8.37 14.92
C GLU A 601 21.97 8.43 13.51
N SER A 602 21.13 7.46 13.17
CA SER A 602 20.21 7.51 12.04
C SER A 602 18.82 7.05 12.48
N HIS A 603 17.85 7.06 11.58
CA HIS A 603 16.50 6.54 11.87
C HIS A 603 16.50 5.05 12.26
N ASP A 604 17.56 4.29 11.97
CA ASP A 604 17.67 2.85 12.19
C ASP A 604 18.28 2.46 13.54
N GLU A 605 19.00 3.36 14.19
CA GLU A 605 19.68 3.07 15.46
C GLU A 605 18.96 3.69 16.65
N GLU A 606 19.23 3.10 17.84
CA GLU A 606 18.74 3.66 19.09
C GLU A 606 19.43 4.98 19.41
N ARG A 607 18.72 5.90 20.04
CA ARG A 607 19.25 7.18 20.50
C ARG A 607 20.32 7.02 21.57
N ALA A 608 21.42 7.73 21.40
CA ALA A 608 22.48 7.79 22.40
C ALA A 608 21.94 8.32 23.75
N ALA A 609 21.09 9.36 23.71
CA ALA A 609 20.47 9.92 24.91
C ALA A 609 19.54 8.92 25.61
N TYR A 610 18.82 8.09 24.90
CA TYR A 610 18.04 7.00 25.49
C TYR A 610 18.94 5.96 26.17
N LYS A 611 20.01 5.54 25.49
CA LYS A 611 20.98 4.59 26.07
C LYS A 611 21.64 5.10 27.35
N GLN A 612 21.92 6.41 27.45
CA GLN A 612 22.38 7.03 28.68
C GLN A 612 21.43 6.78 29.87
N THR A 613 20.13 6.94 29.64
CA THR A 613 19.12 6.77 30.72
C THR A 613 18.97 5.30 31.14
N GLN A 614 19.23 4.35 30.26
CA GLN A 614 19.02 2.92 30.52
C GLN A 614 20.29 2.24 31.04
N TRP A 615 21.45 2.52 30.45
CA TRP A 615 22.69 1.77 30.67
C TRP A 615 23.89 2.65 30.98
N GLY A 616 23.75 3.96 31.02
CA GLY A 616 24.83 4.87 31.36
C GLY A 616 25.34 4.68 32.81
N ASP A 617 26.51 5.22 33.09
CA ASP A 617 27.00 5.34 34.45
C ASP A 617 25.99 6.06 35.37
N GLU A 618 26.04 5.85 36.68
CA GLU A 618 24.98 6.29 37.60
C GLU A 618 24.62 7.78 37.47
N ALA A 619 25.61 8.66 37.32
CA ALA A 619 25.36 10.09 37.10
C ALA A 619 24.64 10.39 35.78
N LEU A 620 24.94 9.61 34.72
CA LEU A 620 24.29 9.74 33.40
C LEU A 620 22.83 9.27 33.44
N LYS A 621 22.50 8.26 34.25
CA LYS A 621 21.12 7.81 34.42
C LYS A 621 20.22 8.83 35.07
N THR A 622 20.74 9.54 36.05
CA THR A 622 19.94 10.34 36.99
C THR A 622 20.00 11.85 36.76
N ASP A 623 21.06 12.37 36.14
CA ASP A 623 21.28 13.81 35.99
C ASP A 623 21.30 14.25 34.49
N LEU A 624 20.30 15.04 34.10
CA LEU A 624 20.17 15.59 32.77
C LEU A 624 21.35 16.47 32.35
N THR A 625 21.85 17.31 33.25
CA THR A 625 23.00 18.19 32.99
C THR A 625 24.23 17.37 32.61
N THR A 626 24.51 16.29 33.33
CA THR A 626 25.63 15.38 33.06
C THR A 626 25.43 14.68 31.73
N ARG A 627 24.21 14.20 31.43
CA ARG A 627 23.93 13.58 30.10
C ARG A 627 24.19 14.53 28.93
N MET A 628 23.68 15.75 29.00
CA MET A 628 23.85 16.72 27.92
C MET A 628 25.31 17.12 27.73
N ARG A 629 26.05 17.31 28.80
CA ARG A 629 27.50 17.59 28.72
C ARG A 629 28.30 16.44 28.11
N GLN A 630 27.91 15.20 28.36
CA GLN A 630 28.53 14.06 27.74
C GLN A 630 28.22 14.02 26.21
N LEU A 631 27.00 14.40 25.81
CA LEU A 631 26.65 14.54 24.38
C LEU A 631 27.36 15.72 23.72
N GLU A 632 27.63 16.81 24.44
CA GLU A 632 28.48 17.90 23.93
C GLU A 632 29.91 17.42 23.63
N VAL A 633 30.46 16.52 24.44
CA VAL A 633 31.74 15.87 24.15
C VAL A 633 31.67 15.07 22.85
N ASN A 634 30.65 14.23 22.70
CA ASN A 634 30.42 13.49 21.48
C ASN A 634 30.33 14.40 20.25
N ALA A 635 29.56 15.47 20.33
CA ALA A 635 29.38 16.45 19.26
C ALA A 635 30.72 17.16 18.93
N SER A 636 31.52 17.50 19.95
CA SER A 636 32.82 18.13 19.74
C SER A 636 33.77 17.25 18.95
N PHE A 637 33.83 15.96 19.23
CA PHE A 637 34.60 15.01 18.43
C PHE A 637 33.99 14.83 17.03
N PHE A 638 32.71 14.61 16.94
CA PHE A 638 32.03 14.33 15.66
C PHE A 638 32.18 15.46 14.65
N PHE A 639 31.94 16.70 15.06
CA PHE A 639 31.99 17.85 14.15
C PHE A 639 33.40 18.36 13.84
N THR A 640 34.41 17.98 14.61
CA THR A 640 35.80 18.37 14.35
C THR A 640 36.57 17.38 13.46
N VAL A 641 36.04 16.17 13.26
CA VAL A 641 36.63 15.24 12.28
C VAL A 641 36.33 15.76 10.87
N PRO A 642 37.33 15.85 9.96
CA PRO A 642 37.09 16.29 8.59
C PRO A 642 36.11 15.38 7.83
N GLY A 643 35.36 15.97 6.91
CA GLY A 643 34.46 15.24 6.02
C GLY A 643 32.97 15.50 6.28
N PRO A 644 32.09 15.00 5.40
CA PRO A 644 30.65 15.18 5.51
C PRO A 644 30.07 14.44 6.70
N LYS A 645 29.00 14.97 7.26
CA LYS A 645 28.34 14.47 8.46
C LYS A 645 26.83 14.51 8.31
N MET A 646 26.15 13.60 9.01
CA MET A 646 24.71 13.57 9.09
C MET A 646 24.22 13.61 10.54
N ILE A 647 23.17 14.38 10.77
CA ILE A 647 22.44 14.46 12.03
C ILE A 647 21.07 13.82 11.79
N TRP A 648 20.67 12.87 12.64
CA TRP A 648 19.29 12.40 12.68
C TRP A 648 18.43 13.39 13.46
N GLN A 649 17.26 13.75 12.93
CA GLN A 649 16.39 14.80 13.52
C GLN A 649 16.29 14.68 15.03
N PHE A 650 16.40 15.83 15.72
CA PHE A 650 16.35 15.99 17.18
C PHE A 650 17.58 15.48 17.95
N GLY A 651 18.57 14.87 17.28
CA GLY A 651 19.85 14.53 17.93
C GLY A 651 20.53 15.74 18.55
N GLU A 652 20.39 16.90 17.95
CA GLU A 652 20.93 18.19 18.39
C GLU A 652 20.36 18.67 19.74
N MET A 653 19.22 18.16 20.15
CA MET A 653 18.60 18.51 21.44
C MET A 653 18.67 17.36 22.47
N GLY A 654 19.40 16.29 22.15
CA GLY A 654 19.51 15.12 23.03
C GLY A 654 18.19 14.37 23.18
N TYR A 655 17.50 14.12 22.06
CA TYR A 655 16.25 13.38 22.05
C TYR A 655 16.42 11.97 22.61
N ASP A 656 15.65 11.65 23.64
CA ASP A 656 15.85 10.47 24.49
C ASP A 656 14.67 9.49 24.50
N VAL A 657 13.79 9.57 23.51
CA VAL A 657 12.71 8.60 23.32
C VAL A 657 13.23 7.42 22.52
N SER A 658 12.96 6.20 23.01
CA SER A 658 13.39 4.98 22.34
C SER A 658 12.85 4.83 20.92
N ILE A 659 13.64 4.23 20.04
CA ILE A 659 13.18 3.80 18.72
C ILE A 659 12.00 2.82 18.79
N GLU A 660 11.87 2.08 19.91
CA GLU A 660 10.77 1.13 20.14
C GLU A 660 9.48 1.78 20.67
N GLU A 661 9.48 3.09 20.95
CA GLU A 661 8.26 3.81 21.36
C GLU A 661 7.20 3.73 20.26
N ASN A 662 6.00 3.26 20.60
CA ASN A 662 4.92 2.95 19.63
C ASN A 662 5.29 1.91 18.56
N GLY A 663 6.27 1.05 18.87
CA GLY A 663 6.88 0.14 17.91
C GLY A 663 7.99 0.80 17.07
N ARG A 664 8.90 0.01 16.55
CA ARG A 664 10.12 0.49 15.85
C ARG A 664 9.82 1.54 14.77
N THR A 665 8.85 1.28 13.91
CA THR A 665 8.45 2.18 12.81
C THR A 665 7.29 3.11 13.16
N GLY A 666 6.79 3.04 14.40
CA GLY A 666 5.68 3.85 14.87
C GLY A 666 6.05 5.33 15.05
N LYS A 667 5.02 6.17 15.11
CA LYS A 667 5.18 7.61 15.31
C LYS A 667 5.87 7.90 16.64
N LYS A 668 6.86 8.79 16.62
CA LYS A 668 7.56 9.26 17.79
C LYS A 668 7.00 10.61 18.26
N PRO A 669 6.91 10.83 19.57
CA PRO A 669 6.40 12.09 20.10
C PRO A 669 7.33 13.26 19.76
N LEU A 670 6.74 14.44 19.58
CA LEU A 670 7.47 15.69 19.38
C LEU A 670 7.87 16.28 20.75
N HIS A 671 9.09 16.77 20.82
CA HIS A 671 9.63 17.42 22.01
C HIS A 671 10.38 18.73 21.68
N TRP A 672 9.74 19.59 20.89
CA TRP A 672 10.32 20.91 20.58
C TRP A 672 10.56 21.75 21.85
N GLU A 673 9.80 21.53 22.93
CA GLU A 673 9.99 22.15 24.25
C GLU A 673 11.32 21.78 24.92
N TYR A 674 12.02 20.75 24.44
CA TYR A 674 13.36 20.43 24.93
C TYR A 674 14.33 21.61 24.81
N LEU A 675 14.16 22.47 23.79
CA LEU A 675 14.97 23.66 23.60
C LEU A 675 14.72 24.77 24.64
N GLU A 676 13.67 24.66 25.43
CA GLU A 676 13.42 25.55 26.58
C GLU A 676 14.30 25.17 27.78
N ASN A 677 14.79 23.93 27.82
CA ASN A 677 15.73 23.48 28.85
C ASN A 677 17.14 24.00 28.56
N LYS A 678 17.78 24.64 29.51
CA LYS A 678 19.08 25.28 29.35
C LYS A 678 20.21 24.32 28.92
N ASP A 679 20.19 23.08 29.45
CA ASP A 679 21.25 22.11 29.20
C ASP A 679 21.10 21.50 27.76
N ARG A 680 19.88 21.25 27.35
CA ARG A 680 19.58 20.80 25.96
C ARG A 680 19.84 21.93 24.96
N LYS A 681 19.52 23.17 25.31
CA LYS A 681 19.83 24.32 24.49
C LYS A 681 21.33 24.54 24.34
N ALA A 682 22.11 24.30 25.39
CA ALA A 682 23.57 24.36 25.33
C ALA A 682 24.15 23.29 24.40
N LEU A 683 23.59 22.07 24.43
CA LEU A 683 23.98 21.04 23.46
C LEU A 683 23.68 21.47 22.01
N HIS A 684 22.53 22.05 21.77
CA HIS A 684 22.12 22.55 20.44
C HIS A 684 23.07 23.65 19.94
N ASP A 685 23.43 24.63 20.83
CA ASP A 685 24.25 25.80 20.50
C ASP A 685 25.73 25.45 20.31
#